data_e00402ef48669df04c8cffbb7920cfe6
#
_entry.id   e00402ef48669df04c8cffbb7920cfe6
#
_cell.length_a   1.000
_cell.length_b   1.000
_cell.length_c   1.000
_cell.angle_alpha   90.00
_cell.angle_beta   90.00
_cell.angle_gamma   90.00
#
_symmetry.space_group_name_H-M   'P 1'
#
loop_
_entity.id
_entity.type
_entity.pdbx_description
1 polymer ?
#
loop_
_entity_poly.entity_id
_entity_poly.type
_entity_poly.pdbx_seq_one_letter_code
_entity_poly.pdbx_strand_id
1 'polypeptide(L)'
;MGDMDTDKMNEIFIEAESFGFKGGWAMDSQSYETLGSAYLMAHGLGKPVADAVTEIKVDNEGEYFVWARTRDWTAAWDKSAKAGRFKVGVDGVLLRNETGVGGEEWAWEFAGKIALEKGVHELRLHDLTGFDGRCDCLYLTTDNRSPDRLYDNIAAMREKFAPPVKVVDEKYDLIVVGGGIAGICLAYSAMKSGVKTLLLHDRPMLGGCNSTEVRVCMGGMRNLPPYEQIGNVVRAIEPLFGSSERYDARFYEDDRKLNLFTEINGEKYIKLNQRVTGIEKDGDRITAVKSVNIQTGERFVYSATLFADCSGDAVLARLGGAEVFYGREAQSKYDESLAPETAQKLVMGHSLRWYSEKTQAESSFPDISWGFDFDENSYMNCTAGDWEQETGFTRDMVKDIEYIRDYGLRAIYSNWAYQKNRCKDKERFANYELKWISPVGGKRESYRVKGDLVLNQNDIENRVLYPDGTACLTWSIDIHYPEPTNAEKFGEAFRSCAYHRGIGKPYPVPYRCLYSADISNLFLGGRIISLSRIAFSSARVMRTLGQLGEVAGIAAGVCVKNNCTPREVYTEFWDETRALLTAGVQVPASFNGGINSRESYHFKDLGWITFADGDEIKKDILDFPERRDEYESRIKKLGVKMKNR
;
A
#
# COMPACT_ATOMS: atom_id res chain seq x y z
N MET A 1 3.14 -23.50 -49.59
CA MET A 1 3.04 -23.57 -48.15
C MET A 1 1.69 -22.99 -47.84
N GLY A 2 0.75 -23.88 -47.49
CA GLY A 2 -0.66 -23.53 -47.41
C GLY A 2 -0.94 -22.58 -46.24
N ASP A 3 -1.80 -21.62 -46.48
CA ASP A 3 -2.51 -20.86 -45.46
C ASP A 3 -3.17 -21.87 -44.52
N MET A 4 -2.60 -22.00 -43.29
CA MET A 4 -3.26 -22.72 -42.23
C MET A 4 -4.41 -21.84 -41.74
N ASP A 5 -5.59 -22.39 -41.89
CA ASP A 5 -6.88 -21.88 -41.50
C ASP A 5 -6.87 -21.35 -40.06
N THR A 6 -6.61 -20.04 -39.91
CA THR A 6 -6.66 -19.34 -38.61
C THR A 6 -8.10 -19.16 -38.11
N ASP A 7 -9.09 -19.58 -38.88
CA ASP A 7 -10.51 -19.32 -38.65
C ASP A 7 -11.20 -20.32 -37.67
N LYS A 8 -10.47 -21.20 -37.01
CA LYS A 8 -11.07 -22.22 -36.10
C LYS A 8 -10.39 -22.42 -34.76
N MET A 9 -9.48 -21.51 -34.34
CA MET A 9 -8.88 -21.63 -33.02
C MET A 9 -9.88 -21.17 -31.95
N ASN A 10 -10.22 -22.10 -31.04
CA ASN A 10 -11.01 -21.74 -29.85
C ASN A 10 -10.08 -21.26 -28.74
N GLU A 11 -10.44 -20.20 -28.10
CA GLU A 11 -9.63 -19.54 -27.07
C GLU A 11 -10.49 -19.09 -25.90
N ILE A 12 -10.01 -19.32 -24.69
CA ILE A 12 -10.59 -18.84 -23.44
C ILE A 12 -9.46 -18.23 -22.63
N PHE A 13 -9.60 -16.95 -22.27
CA PHE A 13 -8.63 -16.23 -21.45
C PHE A 13 -9.30 -15.77 -20.16
N ILE A 14 -8.67 -16.05 -19.03
CA ILE A 14 -9.22 -15.74 -17.70
C ILE A 14 -8.12 -15.16 -16.83
N GLU A 15 -8.30 -13.93 -16.38
CA GLU A 15 -7.47 -13.34 -15.30
C GLU A 15 -7.79 -14.06 -13.99
N ALA A 16 -6.77 -14.46 -13.24
CA ALA A 16 -6.97 -15.25 -12.01
C ALA A 16 -7.73 -14.47 -10.93
N GLU A 17 -7.51 -13.15 -10.82
CA GLU A 17 -8.23 -12.29 -9.89
C GLU A 17 -9.74 -12.22 -10.14
N SER A 18 -10.21 -12.61 -11.34
CA SER A 18 -11.63 -12.66 -11.68
C SER A 18 -12.36 -13.89 -11.13
N PHE A 19 -11.64 -14.85 -10.55
CA PHE A 19 -12.25 -16.06 -10.00
C PHE A 19 -13.36 -15.73 -9.00
N GLY A 20 -14.52 -16.36 -9.16
CA GLY A 20 -15.71 -16.10 -8.33
C GLY A 20 -15.53 -16.51 -6.87
N PHE A 21 -14.85 -17.62 -6.62
CA PHE A 21 -14.47 -18.08 -5.28
C PHE A 21 -12.94 -18.21 -5.21
N LYS A 22 -12.34 -17.46 -4.30
CA LYS A 22 -10.87 -17.40 -4.16
C LYS A 22 -10.30 -18.43 -3.19
N GLY A 23 -11.14 -19.14 -2.44
CA GLY A 23 -10.69 -20.10 -1.42
C GLY A 23 -9.74 -19.45 -0.42
N GLY A 24 -8.52 -20.00 -0.29
CA GLY A 24 -7.46 -19.43 0.52
C GLY A 24 -6.44 -18.59 -0.25
N TRP A 25 -6.71 -18.26 -1.52
CA TRP A 25 -5.84 -17.43 -2.36
C TRP A 25 -6.10 -15.96 -2.11
N ALA A 26 -5.05 -15.22 -1.80
CA ALA A 26 -5.07 -13.76 -1.63
C ALA A 26 -4.89 -13.06 -2.98
N MET A 27 -5.60 -11.96 -3.19
CA MET A 27 -5.43 -11.13 -4.39
C MET A 27 -4.35 -10.06 -4.12
N ASP A 28 -3.31 -10.03 -4.95
CA ASP A 28 -2.32 -8.95 -4.96
C ASP A 28 -2.51 -8.01 -6.14
N SER A 29 -2.74 -6.73 -5.85
CA SER A 29 -2.80 -5.66 -6.85
C SER A 29 -1.65 -4.65 -6.71
N GLN A 30 -0.72 -4.84 -5.76
CA GLN A 30 0.40 -3.89 -5.57
C GLN A 30 1.36 -3.89 -6.76
N SER A 31 1.51 -5.03 -7.44
CA SER A 31 2.39 -5.20 -8.61
C SER A 31 1.74 -4.81 -9.93
N TYR A 32 0.50 -4.29 -9.91
CA TYR A 32 -0.27 -3.99 -11.10
C TYR A 32 0.46 -3.09 -12.11
N GLU A 33 1.20 -2.08 -11.65
CA GLU A 33 1.89 -1.13 -12.54
C GLU A 33 2.96 -1.81 -13.42
N THR A 34 3.58 -2.88 -12.92
CA THR A 34 4.61 -3.63 -13.65
C THR A 34 4.05 -4.83 -14.39
N LEU A 35 3.00 -5.45 -13.85
CA LEU A 35 2.43 -6.67 -14.39
C LEU A 35 1.27 -6.42 -15.38
N GLY A 36 0.55 -5.31 -15.21
CA GLY A 36 -0.62 -4.94 -16.00
C GLY A 36 -1.94 -5.58 -15.52
N SER A 37 -1.90 -6.32 -14.43
CA SER A 37 -3.03 -6.98 -13.76
C SER A 37 -2.76 -7.13 -12.27
N ALA A 38 -3.77 -7.54 -11.50
CA ALA A 38 -3.59 -8.23 -10.22
C ALA A 38 -3.29 -9.72 -10.48
N TYR A 39 -3.08 -10.49 -9.43
CA TYR A 39 -2.96 -11.94 -9.51
C TYR A 39 -3.42 -12.61 -8.21
N LEU A 40 -3.63 -13.91 -8.23
CA LEU A 40 -3.91 -14.71 -7.04
C LEU A 40 -2.64 -15.36 -6.51
N MET A 41 -2.52 -15.38 -5.17
CA MET A 41 -1.39 -15.92 -4.43
C MET A 41 -1.87 -16.88 -3.35
N ALA A 42 -1.41 -18.14 -3.36
CA ALA A 42 -1.75 -19.18 -2.39
C ALA A 42 -1.05 -18.93 -1.06
N HIS A 43 -1.61 -18.04 -0.22
CA HIS A 43 -0.99 -17.54 1.00
C HIS A 43 -1.30 -18.41 2.22
N GLY A 44 -0.76 -19.63 2.23
CA GLY A 44 -1.09 -20.69 3.19
C GLY A 44 -0.14 -20.85 4.36
N LEU A 45 0.91 -20.01 4.47
CA LEU A 45 1.87 -20.01 5.56
C LEU A 45 2.55 -21.39 5.76
N GLY A 46 2.86 -22.07 4.65
CA GLY A 46 3.46 -23.40 4.63
C GLY A 46 2.47 -24.56 4.69
N LYS A 47 1.17 -24.29 4.56
CA LYS A 47 0.11 -25.30 4.45
C LYS A 47 -0.76 -25.01 3.22
N PRO A 48 -1.07 -26.03 2.38
CA PRO A 48 -1.94 -25.83 1.24
C PRO A 48 -3.25 -25.15 1.61
N VAL A 49 -3.69 -24.21 0.78
CA VAL A 49 -4.94 -23.48 0.95
C VAL A 49 -6.09 -24.14 0.19
N ALA A 50 -7.32 -23.74 0.51
CA ALA A 50 -8.50 -24.16 -0.25
C ALA A 50 -8.43 -23.62 -1.68
N ASP A 51 -8.93 -24.39 -2.63
CA ASP A 51 -8.92 -24.09 -4.06
C ASP A 51 -9.61 -22.78 -4.39
N ALA A 52 -9.02 -22.02 -5.31
CA ALA A 52 -9.74 -20.96 -5.99
C ALA A 52 -10.52 -21.59 -7.17
N VAL A 53 -11.77 -21.17 -7.35
CA VAL A 53 -12.70 -21.78 -8.31
C VAL A 53 -13.46 -20.73 -9.09
N THR A 54 -13.63 -20.96 -10.39
CA THR A 54 -14.51 -20.18 -11.27
C THR A 54 -15.18 -21.06 -12.31
N GLU A 55 -16.22 -20.55 -12.95
CA GLU A 55 -16.85 -21.18 -14.11
C GLU A 55 -16.30 -20.58 -15.40
N ILE A 56 -16.11 -21.41 -16.39
CA ILE A 56 -15.77 -21.02 -17.76
C ILE A 56 -16.83 -21.55 -18.74
N LYS A 57 -17.04 -20.79 -19.80
CA LYS A 57 -17.94 -21.19 -20.86
C LYS A 57 -17.15 -21.68 -22.08
N VAL A 58 -17.37 -22.89 -22.49
CA VAL A 58 -16.82 -23.52 -23.69
C VAL A 58 -17.88 -23.47 -24.80
N ASP A 59 -17.62 -22.69 -25.84
CA ASP A 59 -18.58 -22.54 -26.95
C ASP A 59 -18.48 -23.64 -28.01
N ASN A 60 -17.31 -24.27 -28.13
CA ASN A 60 -17.07 -25.38 -29.06
C ASN A 60 -16.32 -26.50 -28.35
N GLU A 61 -16.78 -27.73 -28.55
CA GLU A 61 -16.11 -28.92 -28.04
C GLU A 61 -14.72 -29.12 -28.67
N GLY A 62 -13.79 -29.74 -27.94
CA GLY A 62 -12.44 -30.01 -28.44
C GLY A 62 -11.45 -30.43 -27.37
N GLU A 63 -10.24 -30.78 -27.81
CA GLU A 63 -9.10 -30.98 -26.92
C GLU A 63 -8.42 -29.59 -26.67
N TYR A 64 -8.46 -29.11 -25.42
CA TYR A 64 -7.88 -27.84 -25.03
C TYR A 64 -6.53 -28.04 -24.35
N PHE A 65 -5.54 -27.25 -24.78
CA PHE A 65 -4.25 -27.09 -24.13
C PHE A 65 -4.38 -25.96 -23.11
N VAL A 66 -4.01 -26.21 -21.85
CA VAL A 66 -4.18 -25.30 -20.73
C VAL A 66 -2.83 -24.76 -20.30
N TRP A 67 -2.72 -23.43 -20.29
CA TRP A 67 -1.52 -22.68 -19.92
C TRP A 67 -1.83 -21.80 -18.73
N ALA A 68 -0.92 -21.75 -17.74
CA ALA A 68 -0.96 -20.82 -16.64
C ALA A 68 0.19 -19.82 -16.76
N ARG A 69 -0.10 -18.54 -16.63
CA ARG A 69 0.95 -17.54 -16.49
C ARG A 69 1.31 -17.40 -15.02
N THR A 70 2.54 -17.76 -14.69
CA THR A 70 3.01 -17.95 -13.30
C THR A 70 4.52 -17.73 -13.21
N ARG A 71 5.06 -17.83 -12.00
CA ARG A 71 6.49 -17.78 -11.71
C ARG A 71 6.83 -18.63 -10.49
N ASP A 72 8.06 -19.14 -10.42
CA ASP A 72 8.66 -19.63 -9.18
C ASP A 72 9.33 -18.47 -8.44
N TRP A 73 8.62 -17.87 -7.49
CA TRP A 73 9.11 -16.71 -6.76
C TRP A 73 10.34 -17.01 -5.89
N THR A 74 10.61 -18.27 -5.59
CA THR A 74 11.79 -18.69 -4.82
C THR A 74 13.02 -18.97 -5.66
N ALA A 75 12.87 -19.04 -6.99
CA ALA A 75 13.95 -19.38 -7.92
C ALA A 75 15.09 -18.35 -7.93
N ALA A 76 14.83 -17.09 -7.52
CA ALA A 76 15.87 -16.06 -7.32
C ALA A 76 16.92 -16.48 -6.27
N TRP A 77 16.56 -17.37 -5.33
CA TRP A 77 17.42 -17.80 -4.22
C TRP A 77 17.75 -19.30 -4.26
N ASP A 78 16.81 -20.13 -4.72
CA ASP A 78 17.02 -21.57 -4.90
C ASP A 78 16.12 -22.09 -6.04
N LYS A 79 16.70 -22.31 -7.21
CA LYS A 79 16.00 -22.82 -8.39
C LYS A 79 15.41 -24.22 -8.23
N SER A 80 15.84 -24.95 -7.21
CA SER A 80 15.32 -26.30 -6.92
C SER A 80 14.13 -26.32 -5.96
N ALA A 81 13.88 -25.24 -5.24
CA ALA A 81 12.91 -25.15 -4.15
C ALA A 81 11.47 -25.31 -4.64
N LYS A 82 11.09 -24.58 -5.70
CA LYS A 82 9.74 -24.59 -6.30
C LYS A 82 8.66 -24.48 -5.22
N ALA A 83 8.83 -23.53 -4.31
CA ALA A 83 8.03 -23.48 -3.10
C ALA A 83 6.56 -23.17 -3.38
N GLY A 84 6.27 -22.34 -4.40
CA GLY A 84 4.93 -21.88 -4.74
C GLY A 84 4.22 -22.72 -5.83
N ARG A 85 4.50 -24.03 -5.92
CA ARG A 85 3.91 -24.85 -6.97
C ARG A 85 2.43 -25.17 -6.71
N PHE A 86 1.66 -25.23 -7.79
CA PHE A 86 0.24 -25.53 -7.77
C PHE A 86 -0.17 -26.32 -9.04
N LYS A 87 -1.40 -26.78 -9.10
CA LYS A 87 -1.99 -27.40 -10.28
C LYS A 87 -3.24 -26.68 -10.74
N VAL A 88 -3.49 -26.73 -12.03
CA VAL A 88 -4.79 -26.35 -12.62
C VAL A 88 -5.67 -27.59 -12.68
N GLY A 89 -6.96 -27.43 -12.38
CA GLY A 89 -7.95 -28.48 -12.50
C GLY A 89 -9.18 -28.01 -13.29
N VAL A 90 -9.85 -28.96 -13.96
CA VAL A 90 -11.11 -28.74 -14.69
C VAL A 90 -12.07 -29.84 -14.33
N ASP A 91 -13.31 -29.50 -13.96
CA ASP A 91 -14.38 -30.46 -13.59
C ASP A 91 -13.93 -31.51 -12.56
N GLY A 92 -13.16 -31.08 -11.55
CA GLY A 92 -12.64 -31.97 -10.52
C GLY A 92 -11.41 -32.78 -10.93
N VAL A 93 -10.96 -32.71 -12.18
CA VAL A 93 -9.77 -33.41 -12.67
C VAL A 93 -8.56 -32.50 -12.63
N LEU A 94 -7.55 -32.81 -11.82
CA LEU A 94 -6.29 -32.10 -11.80
C LEU A 94 -5.46 -32.44 -13.05
N LEU A 95 -4.99 -31.42 -13.74
CA LEU A 95 -4.12 -31.58 -14.91
C LEU A 95 -2.76 -32.15 -14.51
N ARG A 96 -2.06 -32.72 -15.51
CA ARG A 96 -0.87 -33.56 -15.27
C ARG A 96 0.28 -32.76 -14.64
N ASN A 97 0.58 -31.59 -15.19
CA ASN A 97 1.80 -30.88 -14.83
C ASN A 97 1.56 -29.95 -13.63
N GLU A 98 2.60 -29.79 -12.81
CA GLU A 98 2.69 -28.72 -11.82
C GLU A 98 3.08 -27.42 -12.51
N THR A 99 2.60 -26.30 -11.99
CA THR A 99 2.87 -24.94 -12.43
C THR A 99 3.44 -24.12 -11.27
N GLY A 100 4.07 -22.98 -11.56
CA GLY A 100 4.84 -22.21 -10.57
C GLY A 100 6.23 -22.82 -10.33
N VAL A 101 6.82 -23.44 -11.35
CA VAL A 101 8.08 -24.22 -11.27
C VAL A 101 9.12 -23.81 -12.32
N GLY A 102 8.79 -22.91 -13.25
CA GLY A 102 9.61 -22.61 -14.43
C GLY A 102 10.79 -21.69 -14.19
N GLY A 103 10.70 -20.76 -13.25
CA GLY A 103 11.76 -19.78 -12.99
C GLY A 103 11.25 -18.52 -12.30
N GLU A 104 12.15 -17.56 -12.08
CA GLU A 104 11.86 -16.32 -11.35
C GLU A 104 11.05 -15.29 -12.14
N GLU A 105 11.01 -15.39 -13.45
CA GLU A 105 10.27 -14.49 -14.32
C GLU A 105 8.84 -15.00 -14.57
N TRP A 106 7.91 -14.07 -14.77
CA TRP A 106 6.55 -14.40 -15.17
C TRP A 106 6.53 -15.00 -16.58
N ALA A 107 6.13 -16.26 -16.70
CA ALA A 107 6.11 -17.00 -17.96
C ALA A 107 4.88 -17.90 -18.08
N TRP A 108 4.58 -18.33 -19.29
CA TRP A 108 3.56 -19.32 -19.53
C TRP A 108 4.09 -20.73 -19.27
N GLU A 109 3.41 -21.46 -18.40
CA GLU A 109 3.71 -22.85 -18.08
C GLU A 109 2.55 -23.73 -18.53
N PHE A 110 2.90 -24.83 -19.21
CA PHE A 110 1.90 -25.78 -19.71
C PHE A 110 1.38 -26.66 -18.56
N ALA A 111 0.11 -26.48 -18.19
CA ALA A 111 -0.53 -27.25 -17.12
C ALA A 111 -0.97 -28.64 -17.59
N GLY A 112 -1.38 -28.77 -18.86
CA GLY A 112 -1.83 -30.03 -19.43
C GLY A 112 -2.87 -29.84 -20.53
N LYS A 113 -3.51 -30.92 -20.92
CA LYS A 113 -4.59 -30.90 -21.91
C LYS A 113 -5.81 -31.67 -21.41
N ILE A 114 -6.98 -31.29 -21.88
CA ILE A 114 -8.26 -31.85 -21.49
C ILE A 114 -9.26 -31.76 -22.65
N ALA A 115 -10.08 -32.80 -22.84
CA ALA A 115 -11.21 -32.73 -23.74
C ALA A 115 -12.40 -32.08 -23.02
N LEU A 116 -12.96 -31.04 -23.63
CA LEU A 116 -14.12 -30.29 -23.10
C LEU A 116 -15.26 -30.35 -24.11
N GLU A 117 -16.46 -30.61 -23.63
CA GLU A 117 -17.70 -30.49 -24.40
C GLU A 117 -18.15 -29.03 -24.43
N LYS A 118 -19.07 -28.68 -25.30
CA LYS A 118 -19.74 -27.38 -25.28
C LYS A 118 -20.58 -27.26 -24.01
N GLY A 119 -20.32 -26.21 -23.19
CA GLY A 119 -21.05 -26.06 -21.95
C GLY A 119 -20.33 -25.14 -20.95
N VAL A 120 -20.76 -25.24 -19.72
CA VAL A 120 -20.12 -24.58 -18.57
C VAL A 120 -19.28 -25.63 -17.84
N HIS A 121 -18.03 -25.27 -17.53
CA HIS A 121 -17.06 -26.11 -16.85
C HIS A 121 -16.49 -25.38 -15.63
N GLU A 122 -16.16 -26.15 -14.59
CA GLU A 122 -15.48 -25.63 -13.43
C GLU A 122 -13.97 -25.57 -13.67
N LEU A 123 -13.34 -24.42 -13.45
CA LEU A 123 -11.89 -24.23 -13.48
C LEU A 123 -11.38 -23.93 -12.08
N ARG A 124 -10.28 -24.58 -11.65
CA ARG A 124 -9.71 -24.41 -10.32
C ARG A 124 -8.20 -24.25 -10.31
N LEU A 125 -7.70 -23.54 -9.28
CA LEU A 125 -6.30 -23.51 -8.88
C LEU A 125 -6.16 -24.30 -7.59
N HIS A 126 -5.34 -25.35 -7.60
CA HIS A 126 -5.11 -26.26 -6.49
C HIS A 126 -3.70 -26.09 -5.95
N ASP A 127 -3.58 -25.51 -4.76
CA ASP A 127 -2.30 -25.26 -4.09
C ASP A 127 -1.70 -26.56 -3.54
N LEU A 128 -0.37 -26.72 -3.68
CA LEU A 128 0.33 -27.92 -3.23
C LEU A 128 1.18 -27.68 -1.96
N THR A 129 1.41 -26.44 -1.58
CA THR A 129 2.46 -26.12 -0.59
C THR A 129 2.08 -25.09 0.47
N GLY A 130 1.23 -24.13 0.14
CA GLY A 130 0.93 -22.97 0.98
C GLY A 130 2.04 -21.92 1.04
N PHE A 131 3.04 -22.00 0.15
CA PHE A 131 4.12 -21.04 0.04
C PHE A 131 3.97 -20.12 -1.16
N ASP A 132 2.87 -19.37 -1.17
CA ASP A 132 2.65 -18.21 -2.05
C ASP A 132 2.76 -18.51 -3.56
N GLY A 133 2.26 -19.68 -3.99
CA GLY A 133 2.09 -20.00 -5.40
C GLY A 133 1.23 -18.94 -6.09
N ARG A 134 1.58 -18.54 -7.32
CA ARG A 134 1.01 -17.37 -8.00
C ARG A 134 0.46 -17.72 -9.35
N CYS A 135 -0.75 -17.27 -9.62
CA CYS A 135 -1.36 -17.35 -10.95
C CYS A 135 -1.84 -15.96 -11.37
N ASP A 136 -1.29 -15.46 -12.47
CA ASP A 136 -1.68 -14.21 -13.09
C ASP A 136 -2.93 -14.42 -13.96
N CYS A 137 -2.86 -15.33 -14.91
CA CYS A 137 -3.98 -15.68 -15.76
C CYS A 137 -3.87 -17.11 -16.29
N LEU A 138 -4.98 -17.61 -16.82
CA LEU A 138 -5.06 -18.90 -17.50
C LEU A 138 -5.49 -18.70 -18.96
N TYR A 139 -4.96 -19.53 -19.83
CA TYR A 139 -5.32 -19.56 -21.24
C TYR A 139 -5.56 -20.99 -21.69
N LEU A 140 -6.75 -21.23 -22.24
CA LEU A 140 -7.17 -22.50 -22.79
C LEU A 140 -7.37 -22.32 -24.29
N THR A 141 -6.77 -23.20 -25.09
CA THR A 141 -6.86 -23.11 -26.55
C THR A 141 -6.82 -24.48 -27.22
N THR A 142 -7.43 -24.62 -28.38
CA THR A 142 -7.31 -25.81 -29.21
C THR A 142 -6.02 -25.85 -30.04
N ASP A 143 -5.19 -24.82 -29.98
CA ASP A 143 -3.84 -24.76 -30.57
C ASP A 143 -2.80 -25.25 -29.55
N ASN A 144 -1.85 -26.06 -29.94
CA ASN A 144 -0.82 -26.62 -29.07
C ASN A 144 0.38 -25.69 -28.84
N ARG A 145 0.42 -24.56 -29.52
CA ARG A 145 1.49 -23.56 -29.32
C ARG A 145 1.33 -22.81 -28.01
N SER A 146 2.45 -22.47 -27.40
CA SER A 146 2.43 -21.59 -26.23
C SER A 146 1.89 -20.20 -26.58
N PRO A 147 1.25 -19.48 -25.64
CA PRO A 147 0.74 -18.13 -25.88
C PRO A 147 1.79 -17.15 -26.41
N ASP A 148 3.06 -17.27 -26.01
CA ASP A 148 4.18 -16.42 -26.51
C ASP A 148 4.46 -16.61 -28.02
N ARG A 149 3.94 -17.68 -28.63
CA ARG A 149 4.02 -17.90 -30.07
C ARG A 149 2.77 -17.45 -30.83
N LEU A 150 1.71 -17.12 -30.10
CA LEU A 150 0.43 -16.68 -30.63
C LEU A 150 0.25 -15.17 -30.51
N TYR A 151 0.86 -14.57 -29.51
CA TYR A 151 0.74 -13.15 -29.17
C TYR A 151 2.12 -12.52 -28.96
N ASP A 152 2.28 -11.26 -29.38
CA ASP A 152 3.52 -10.51 -29.22
C ASP A 152 3.91 -10.34 -27.73
N ASN A 153 2.92 -10.18 -26.85
CA ASN A 153 3.10 -10.04 -25.40
C ASN A 153 1.75 -10.18 -24.69
N ILE A 154 1.79 -10.24 -23.35
CA ILE A 154 0.59 -10.36 -22.51
C ILE A 154 -0.34 -9.15 -22.63
N ALA A 155 0.18 -7.94 -22.87
CA ALA A 155 -0.66 -6.75 -23.01
C ALA A 155 -1.51 -6.79 -24.29
N ALA A 156 -0.95 -7.27 -25.40
CA ALA A 156 -1.71 -7.50 -26.65
C ALA A 156 -2.79 -8.56 -26.48
N MET A 157 -2.48 -9.61 -25.73
CA MET A 157 -3.45 -10.66 -25.39
C MET A 157 -4.59 -10.11 -24.52
N ARG A 158 -4.27 -9.38 -23.46
CA ARG A 158 -5.27 -8.71 -22.61
C ARG A 158 -6.16 -7.77 -23.39
N GLU A 159 -5.59 -6.95 -24.28
CA GLU A 159 -6.40 -6.03 -25.08
C GLU A 159 -7.39 -6.76 -26.01
N LYS A 160 -7.01 -7.93 -26.56
CA LYS A 160 -7.93 -8.75 -27.38
C LYS A 160 -9.14 -9.24 -26.59
N PHE A 161 -8.95 -9.64 -25.33
CA PHE A 161 -10.02 -10.20 -24.50
C PHE A 161 -10.68 -9.17 -23.57
N ALA A 162 -10.15 -7.95 -23.50
CA ALA A 162 -10.66 -6.92 -22.61
C ALA A 162 -12.08 -6.50 -22.98
N PRO A 163 -12.95 -6.26 -21.99
CA PRO A 163 -14.24 -5.62 -22.21
C PRO A 163 -14.08 -4.24 -22.85
N PRO A 164 -15.07 -3.78 -23.63
CA PRO A 164 -15.04 -2.43 -24.19
C PRO A 164 -14.99 -1.37 -23.10
N VAL A 165 -14.31 -0.25 -23.39
CA VAL A 165 -14.22 0.88 -22.47
C VAL A 165 -15.58 1.56 -22.33
N LYS A 166 -16.03 1.77 -21.10
CA LYS A 166 -17.27 2.47 -20.76
C LYS A 166 -16.94 3.92 -20.39
N VAL A 167 -17.39 4.87 -21.19
CA VAL A 167 -17.36 6.29 -20.83
C VAL A 167 -18.56 6.56 -19.93
N VAL A 168 -18.32 7.10 -18.74
CA VAL A 168 -19.38 7.41 -17.79
C VAL A 168 -19.89 8.82 -18.06
N ASP A 169 -21.16 8.94 -18.43
CA ASP A 169 -21.79 10.22 -18.76
C ASP A 169 -21.91 11.16 -17.55
N GLU A 170 -21.96 10.60 -16.35
CA GLU A 170 -22.02 11.35 -15.11
C GLU A 170 -20.72 12.10 -14.86
N LYS A 171 -20.81 13.43 -14.76
CA LYS A 171 -19.68 14.29 -14.39
C LYS A 171 -19.63 14.52 -12.89
N TYR A 172 -18.42 14.57 -12.38
CA TYR A 172 -18.13 14.83 -10.98
C TYR A 172 -17.45 16.20 -10.81
N ASP A 173 -17.59 16.78 -9.64
CA ASP A 173 -16.82 17.97 -9.28
C ASP A 173 -15.40 17.57 -8.87
N LEU A 174 -15.27 16.44 -8.16
CA LEU A 174 -14.00 15.92 -7.66
C LEU A 174 -13.91 14.41 -7.84
N ILE A 175 -12.75 13.93 -8.34
CA ILE A 175 -12.37 12.52 -8.28
C ILE A 175 -11.20 12.35 -7.33
N VAL A 176 -11.36 11.51 -6.30
CA VAL A 176 -10.32 11.12 -5.34
C VAL A 176 -9.79 9.74 -5.73
N VAL A 177 -8.48 9.61 -5.90
CA VAL A 177 -7.82 8.35 -6.22
C VAL A 177 -7.04 7.84 -5.01
N GLY A 178 -7.50 6.72 -4.44
CA GLY A 178 -6.94 6.12 -3.24
C GLY A 178 -7.82 6.29 -2.00
N GLY A 179 -8.33 5.17 -1.48
CA GLY A 179 -9.20 5.09 -0.30
C GLY A 179 -8.46 4.76 1.00
N GLY A 180 -7.20 5.21 1.15
CA GLY A 180 -6.51 5.23 2.43
C GLY A 180 -7.10 6.30 3.36
N ILE A 181 -6.59 6.41 4.60
CA ILE A 181 -7.14 7.33 5.62
C ILE A 181 -7.24 8.77 5.08
N ALA A 182 -6.24 9.27 4.39
CA ALA A 182 -6.28 10.62 3.81
C ALA A 182 -7.38 10.77 2.74
N GLY A 183 -7.50 9.79 1.84
CA GLY A 183 -8.51 9.83 0.79
C GLY A 183 -9.93 9.71 1.30
N ILE A 184 -10.17 8.89 2.34
CA ILE A 184 -11.46 8.82 3.04
C ILE A 184 -11.81 10.18 3.63
N CYS A 185 -10.88 10.78 4.38
CA CYS A 185 -11.10 12.07 5.03
C CYS A 185 -11.33 13.19 4.00
N LEU A 186 -10.58 13.21 2.90
CA LEU A 186 -10.75 14.16 1.82
C LEU A 186 -12.11 14.01 1.13
N ALA A 187 -12.45 12.80 0.70
CA ALA A 187 -13.71 12.54 -0.01
C ALA A 187 -14.93 12.84 0.85
N TYR A 188 -14.92 12.40 2.12
CA TYR A 188 -16.01 12.67 3.04
C TYR A 188 -16.17 14.17 3.30
N SER A 189 -15.08 14.89 3.55
CA SER A 189 -15.11 16.33 3.81
C SER A 189 -15.58 17.13 2.59
N ALA A 190 -15.17 16.73 1.39
CA ALA A 190 -15.64 17.32 0.13
C ALA A 190 -17.15 17.08 -0.06
N MET A 191 -17.65 15.85 0.15
CA MET A 191 -19.09 15.54 0.09
C MET A 191 -19.88 16.35 1.11
N LYS A 192 -19.39 16.51 2.33
CA LYS A 192 -20.01 17.34 3.38
C LYS A 192 -20.02 18.82 3.03
N SER A 193 -19.09 19.27 2.19
CA SER A 193 -19.05 20.63 1.63
C SER A 193 -19.91 20.80 0.36
N GLY A 194 -20.71 19.77 0.00
CA GLY A 194 -21.62 19.82 -1.15
C GLY A 194 -20.97 19.46 -2.50
N VAL A 195 -19.72 18.97 -2.51
CA VAL A 195 -18.99 18.59 -3.71
C VAL A 195 -19.43 17.20 -4.17
N LYS A 196 -19.83 17.05 -5.43
CA LYS A 196 -20.15 15.75 -6.04
C LYS A 196 -18.85 14.97 -6.27
N THR A 197 -18.52 14.09 -5.32
CA THR A 197 -17.22 13.44 -5.24
C THR A 197 -17.32 11.95 -5.57
N LEU A 198 -16.41 11.45 -6.43
CA LEU A 198 -16.19 10.04 -6.71
C LEU A 198 -14.88 9.59 -6.05
N LEU A 199 -14.88 8.52 -5.26
CA LEU A 199 -13.68 7.88 -4.71
C LEU A 199 -13.41 6.57 -5.43
N LEU A 200 -12.24 6.47 -6.07
CA LEU A 200 -11.73 5.26 -6.73
C LEU A 200 -10.65 4.62 -5.86
N HIS A 201 -10.81 3.34 -5.53
CA HIS A 201 -9.85 2.61 -4.69
C HIS A 201 -9.56 1.23 -5.25
N ASP A 202 -8.29 0.91 -5.40
CA ASP A 202 -7.79 -0.31 -6.02
C ASP A 202 -7.72 -1.54 -5.09
N ARG A 203 -8.37 -1.44 -3.91
CA ARG A 203 -8.47 -2.55 -2.94
C ARG A 203 -9.94 -2.87 -2.64
N PRO A 204 -10.22 -4.08 -2.10
CA PRO A 204 -11.59 -4.49 -1.77
C PRO A 204 -12.18 -3.81 -0.54
N MET A 205 -11.38 -3.09 0.27
CA MET A 205 -11.83 -2.38 1.45
C MET A 205 -11.11 -1.04 1.60
N LEU A 206 -11.77 -0.07 2.24
CA LEU A 206 -11.20 1.23 2.59
C LEU A 206 -10.23 1.13 3.77
N GLY A 207 -9.30 2.10 3.88
CA GLY A 207 -8.38 2.24 5.00
C GLY A 207 -6.90 2.21 4.62
N GLY A 208 -6.54 1.62 3.48
CA GLY A 208 -5.14 1.49 3.05
C GLY A 208 -4.32 0.72 4.08
N CYS A 209 -3.26 1.32 4.64
CA CYS A 209 -2.46 0.66 5.68
C CYS A 209 -3.26 0.37 6.97
N ASN A 210 -4.32 1.13 7.27
CA ASN A 210 -5.25 0.86 8.37
C ASN A 210 -6.46 0.06 7.89
N SER A 211 -6.21 -1.11 7.33
CA SER A 211 -7.21 -2.08 6.90
C SER A 211 -6.89 -3.47 7.44
N THR A 212 -7.81 -4.41 7.31
CA THR A 212 -7.60 -5.83 7.68
C THR A 212 -6.51 -6.50 6.86
N GLU A 213 -6.17 -5.98 5.67
CA GLU A 213 -5.11 -6.54 4.82
C GLU A 213 -3.70 -6.20 5.31
N VAL A 214 -3.51 -5.02 5.92
CA VAL A 214 -2.16 -4.51 6.29
C VAL A 214 -1.99 -4.39 7.80
N ARG A 215 -3.06 -4.02 8.51
CA ARG A 215 -3.15 -3.96 9.98
C ARG A 215 -2.15 -3.05 10.66
N VAL A 216 -1.96 -1.81 10.14
CA VAL A 216 -1.14 -0.79 10.80
C VAL A 216 -2.03 0.14 11.63
N CYS A 217 -1.68 0.31 12.92
CA CYS A 217 -2.39 1.24 13.80
C CYS A 217 -2.18 2.70 13.39
N MET A 218 -3.17 3.55 13.65
CA MET A 218 -3.05 4.98 13.39
C MET A 218 -2.15 5.66 14.43
N GLY A 219 -1.03 6.25 13.98
CA GLY A 219 -0.16 7.11 14.77
C GLY A 219 -0.49 8.59 14.63
N GLY A 220 0.07 9.42 15.53
CA GLY A 220 -0.12 10.87 15.58
C GLY A 220 -1.27 11.29 16.51
N MET A 221 -1.48 12.62 16.58
CA MET A 221 -2.54 13.24 17.37
C MET A 221 -3.49 13.99 16.44
N ARG A 222 -4.66 14.37 16.93
CA ARG A 222 -5.69 15.06 16.16
C ARG A 222 -6.40 16.13 17.00
N ASN A 223 -7.18 16.97 16.34
CA ASN A 223 -8.00 17.99 16.96
C ASN A 223 -7.18 18.98 17.80
N LEU A 224 -6.11 19.51 17.22
CA LEU A 224 -5.19 20.45 17.85
C LEU A 224 -5.31 21.86 17.27
N PRO A 225 -4.96 22.91 18.02
CA PRO A 225 -4.79 24.24 17.46
C PRO A 225 -3.85 24.24 16.24
N PRO A 226 -4.08 25.10 15.20
CA PRO A 226 -5.02 26.23 15.22
C PRO A 226 -6.49 25.86 14.91
N TYR A 227 -6.79 24.63 14.47
CA TYR A 227 -8.12 24.22 14.06
C TYR A 227 -8.56 22.94 14.79
N GLU A 228 -9.05 23.08 16.00
CA GLU A 228 -9.40 21.96 16.90
C GLU A 228 -10.54 21.07 16.37
N GLN A 229 -11.30 21.54 15.37
CA GLN A 229 -12.35 20.76 14.74
C GLN A 229 -11.82 19.92 13.55
N ILE A 230 -10.60 20.15 13.10
CA ILE A 230 -9.94 19.29 12.10
C ILE A 230 -9.43 18.02 12.80
N GLY A 231 -9.84 16.87 12.30
CA GLY A 231 -9.64 15.56 12.89
C GLY A 231 -10.96 14.87 13.30
N ASN A 232 -12.10 15.52 13.11
CA ASN A 232 -13.40 14.92 13.41
C ASN A 232 -13.69 13.71 12.51
N VAL A 233 -13.34 13.76 11.23
CA VAL A 233 -13.50 12.61 10.30
C VAL A 233 -12.52 11.50 10.66
N VAL A 234 -11.26 11.83 10.96
CA VAL A 234 -10.28 10.87 11.47
C VAL A 234 -10.84 10.14 12.69
N ARG A 235 -11.37 10.88 13.67
CA ARG A 235 -12.00 10.32 14.87
C ARG A 235 -13.15 9.38 14.53
N ALA A 236 -13.98 9.73 13.54
CA ALA A 236 -15.13 8.94 13.15
C ALA A 236 -14.75 7.57 12.59
N ILE A 237 -13.60 7.47 11.89
CA ILE A 237 -13.15 6.23 11.26
C ILE A 237 -12.11 5.45 12.08
N GLU A 238 -11.69 5.99 13.22
CA GLU A 238 -10.79 5.27 14.13
C GLU A 238 -11.43 4.01 14.69
N PRO A 239 -10.66 2.91 14.83
CA PRO A 239 -11.15 1.69 15.45
C PRO A 239 -11.67 1.89 16.87
N LEU A 240 -12.70 1.14 17.24
CA LEU A 240 -13.28 1.14 18.60
C LEU A 240 -12.47 0.31 19.59
N PHE A 241 -11.70 -0.67 19.11
CA PHE A 241 -10.90 -1.57 19.94
C PHE A 241 -9.58 -0.94 20.40
N GLY A 242 -9.04 -1.43 21.51
CA GLY A 242 -7.77 -0.96 22.05
C GLY A 242 -6.55 -1.42 21.26
N SER A 243 -5.41 -0.77 21.50
CA SER A 243 -4.14 -1.07 20.80
C SER A 243 -3.56 -2.46 21.13
N SER A 244 -3.98 -3.10 22.23
CA SER A 244 -3.59 -4.48 22.58
C SER A 244 -4.12 -5.51 21.59
N GLU A 245 -5.19 -5.17 20.84
CA GLU A 245 -5.84 -6.05 19.87
C GLU A 245 -5.37 -5.79 18.43
N ARG A 246 -4.26 -5.09 18.27
CA ARG A 246 -3.74 -4.62 16.98
C ARG A 246 -3.47 -5.70 15.91
N TYR A 247 -3.39 -6.98 16.30
CA TYR A 247 -3.27 -8.09 15.37
C TYR A 247 -4.61 -8.70 14.98
N ASP A 248 -5.69 -8.42 15.71
CA ASP A 248 -7.02 -8.88 15.37
C ASP A 248 -7.57 -8.08 14.19
N ALA A 249 -8.09 -8.78 13.17
CA ALA A 249 -8.74 -8.16 12.02
C ALA A 249 -9.87 -7.21 12.42
N ARG A 250 -10.67 -7.58 13.43
CA ARG A 250 -11.78 -6.78 13.95
C ARG A 250 -11.36 -5.39 14.44
N PHE A 251 -10.09 -5.22 14.87
CA PHE A 251 -9.57 -3.93 15.30
C PHE A 251 -9.63 -2.86 14.19
N TYR A 252 -9.60 -3.25 12.91
CA TYR A 252 -9.50 -2.31 11.79
C TYR A 252 -10.86 -1.83 11.27
N GLU A 253 -11.95 -2.52 11.59
CA GLU A 253 -13.33 -2.11 11.31
C GLU A 253 -13.51 -1.50 9.92
N ASP A 254 -13.14 -2.25 8.86
CA ASP A 254 -13.17 -1.76 7.48
C ASP A 254 -14.57 -1.27 7.08
N ASP A 255 -15.62 -1.97 7.53
CA ASP A 255 -17.01 -1.59 7.30
C ASP A 255 -17.36 -0.23 7.92
N ARG A 256 -16.77 0.13 9.06
CA ARG A 256 -17.01 1.43 9.70
C ARG A 256 -16.61 2.58 8.78
N LYS A 257 -15.52 2.42 8.03
CA LYS A 257 -15.02 3.43 7.08
C LYS A 257 -16.00 3.63 5.91
N LEU A 258 -16.59 2.54 5.40
CA LEU A 258 -17.61 2.59 4.36
C LEU A 258 -18.94 3.12 4.89
N ASN A 259 -19.36 2.67 6.08
CA ASN A 259 -20.61 3.08 6.70
C ASN A 259 -20.66 4.58 7.01
N LEU A 260 -19.51 5.24 7.21
CA LEU A 260 -19.47 6.69 7.34
C LEU A 260 -20.02 7.40 6.09
N PHE A 261 -19.78 6.86 4.90
CA PHE A 261 -20.34 7.39 3.64
C PHE A 261 -21.83 7.04 3.49
N THR A 262 -22.28 5.90 3.99
CA THR A 262 -23.68 5.50 3.96
C THR A 262 -24.58 6.49 4.72
N GLU A 263 -24.10 7.03 5.84
CA GLU A 263 -24.80 8.04 6.63
C GLU A 263 -25.12 9.35 5.88
N ILE A 264 -24.44 9.58 4.76
CA ILE A 264 -24.66 10.75 3.90
C ILE A 264 -25.14 10.35 2.49
N ASN A 265 -25.58 9.11 2.29
CA ASN A 265 -25.93 8.51 0.98
C ASN A 265 -24.81 8.64 -0.06
N GLY A 266 -23.56 8.61 0.37
CA GLY A 266 -22.36 8.77 -0.43
C GLY A 266 -21.73 7.45 -0.90
N GLU A 267 -22.16 6.29 -0.36
CA GLU A 267 -21.57 4.97 -0.64
C GLU A 267 -21.62 4.59 -2.13
N LYS A 268 -22.62 5.03 -2.87
CA LYS A 268 -22.76 4.81 -4.32
C LYS A 268 -21.62 5.43 -5.14
N TYR A 269 -20.96 6.43 -4.58
CA TYR A 269 -19.82 7.12 -5.17
C TYR A 269 -18.46 6.54 -4.73
N ILE A 270 -18.48 5.44 -3.96
CA ILE A 270 -17.26 4.72 -3.58
C ILE A 270 -17.12 3.51 -4.50
N LYS A 271 -16.03 3.45 -5.27
CA LYS A 271 -15.72 2.35 -6.18
C LYS A 271 -14.50 1.61 -5.67
N LEU A 272 -14.73 0.46 -5.04
CA LEU A 272 -13.68 -0.46 -4.61
C LEU A 272 -13.21 -1.31 -5.81
N ASN A 273 -12.02 -1.89 -5.69
CA ASN A 273 -11.36 -2.65 -6.75
C ASN A 273 -11.20 -1.86 -8.07
N GLN A 274 -11.20 -0.55 -7.98
CA GLN A 274 -11.14 0.34 -9.15
C GLN A 274 -9.76 1.02 -9.22
N ARG A 275 -8.89 0.49 -10.06
CA ARG A 275 -7.54 1.02 -10.24
C ARG A 275 -7.49 2.04 -11.37
N VAL A 276 -6.90 3.19 -11.09
CA VAL A 276 -6.59 4.18 -12.13
C VAL A 276 -5.32 3.77 -12.87
N THR A 277 -5.42 3.69 -14.20
CA THR A 277 -4.36 3.23 -15.10
C THR A 277 -3.92 4.29 -16.11
N GLY A 278 -4.64 5.41 -16.22
CA GLY A 278 -4.31 6.50 -17.13
C GLY A 278 -5.14 7.76 -16.84
N ILE A 279 -4.77 8.83 -17.50
CA ILE A 279 -5.48 10.12 -17.44
C ILE A 279 -5.68 10.71 -18.83
N GLU A 280 -6.57 11.69 -18.91
CA GLU A 280 -6.66 12.65 -20.02
C GLU A 280 -6.36 14.05 -19.50
N LYS A 281 -5.66 14.85 -20.29
CA LYS A 281 -5.25 16.22 -19.92
C LYS A 281 -5.58 17.22 -21.02
N ASP A 282 -5.83 18.45 -20.59
CA ASP A 282 -5.81 19.65 -21.42
C ASP A 282 -4.85 20.65 -20.78
N GLY A 283 -3.71 20.87 -21.42
CA GLY A 283 -2.62 21.66 -20.84
C GLY A 283 -2.12 21.11 -19.52
N ASP A 284 -2.20 21.91 -18.48
CA ASP A 284 -1.82 21.58 -17.09
C ASP A 284 -2.98 21.02 -16.25
N ARG A 285 -4.16 20.76 -16.86
CA ARG A 285 -5.35 20.26 -16.17
C ARG A 285 -5.63 18.81 -16.53
N ILE A 286 -5.93 17.99 -15.53
CA ILE A 286 -6.53 16.67 -15.75
C ILE A 286 -8.02 16.89 -16.09
N THR A 287 -8.52 16.17 -17.09
CA THR A 287 -9.94 16.24 -17.52
C THR A 287 -10.68 14.94 -17.25
N ALA A 288 -9.98 13.80 -17.27
CA ALA A 288 -10.55 12.51 -16.97
C ALA A 288 -9.50 11.53 -16.42
N VAL A 289 -9.97 10.49 -15.75
CA VAL A 289 -9.17 9.32 -15.36
C VAL A 289 -9.68 8.08 -16.08
N LYS A 290 -8.74 7.24 -16.53
CA LYS A 290 -9.00 5.89 -17.05
C LYS A 290 -8.76 4.89 -15.94
N SER A 291 -9.69 3.98 -15.76
CA SER A 291 -9.58 2.99 -14.69
C SER A 291 -10.09 1.62 -15.11
N VAL A 292 -9.68 0.61 -14.37
CA VAL A 292 -10.10 -0.77 -14.54
C VAL A 292 -10.61 -1.32 -13.21
N ASN A 293 -11.72 -2.04 -13.25
CA ASN A 293 -12.09 -2.88 -12.13
C ASN A 293 -11.20 -4.12 -12.14
N ILE A 294 -10.35 -4.26 -11.14
CA ILE A 294 -9.32 -5.32 -11.10
C ILE A 294 -9.88 -6.73 -10.95
N GLN A 295 -11.15 -6.89 -10.58
CA GLN A 295 -11.79 -8.20 -10.49
C GLN A 295 -12.53 -8.60 -11.79
N THR A 296 -13.16 -7.62 -12.45
CA THR A 296 -14.02 -7.90 -13.60
C THR A 296 -13.35 -7.56 -14.94
N GLY A 297 -12.22 -6.86 -14.91
CA GLY A 297 -11.56 -6.35 -16.12
C GLY A 297 -12.31 -5.20 -16.80
N GLU A 298 -13.48 -4.77 -16.28
CA GLU A 298 -14.25 -3.67 -16.86
C GLU A 298 -13.48 -2.36 -16.81
N ARG A 299 -13.44 -1.66 -17.94
CA ARG A 299 -12.68 -0.42 -18.13
C ARG A 299 -13.60 0.78 -18.18
N PHE A 300 -13.23 1.86 -17.46
CA PHE A 300 -14.04 3.06 -17.33
C PHE A 300 -13.24 4.33 -17.59
N VAL A 301 -13.92 5.37 -18.08
CA VAL A 301 -13.43 6.75 -18.14
C VAL A 301 -14.37 7.62 -17.31
N TYR A 302 -13.84 8.30 -16.31
CA TYR A 302 -14.57 9.21 -15.43
C TYR A 302 -14.03 10.63 -15.58
N SER A 303 -14.93 11.62 -15.74
CA SER A 303 -14.57 13.04 -15.91
C SER A 303 -14.90 13.86 -14.67
N ALA A 304 -14.02 14.82 -14.33
CA ALA A 304 -14.24 15.77 -13.24
C ALA A 304 -13.57 17.12 -13.50
N THR A 305 -13.93 18.12 -12.68
CA THR A 305 -13.30 19.44 -12.67
C THR A 305 -12.02 19.46 -11.83
N LEU A 306 -12.03 18.76 -10.69
CA LEU A 306 -10.94 18.66 -9.72
C LEU A 306 -10.54 17.20 -9.52
N PHE A 307 -9.30 16.99 -9.16
CA PHE A 307 -8.75 15.68 -8.85
C PHE A 307 -7.96 15.72 -7.55
N ALA A 308 -7.92 14.60 -6.84
CA ALA A 308 -7.08 14.43 -5.66
C ALA A 308 -6.31 13.11 -5.76
N ASP A 309 -4.99 13.19 -5.69
CA ASP A 309 -4.12 12.03 -5.61
C ASP A 309 -3.90 11.65 -4.13
N CYS A 310 -4.56 10.57 -3.72
CA CYS A 310 -4.42 9.93 -2.40
C CYS A 310 -3.93 8.48 -2.54
N SER A 311 -3.37 8.13 -3.71
CA SER A 311 -2.94 6.77 -4.06
C SER A 311 -1.78 6.26 -3.19
N GLY A 312 -1.05 7.18 -2.56
CA GLY A 312 0.15 6.90 -1.78
C GLY A 312 1.42 6.66 -2.62
N ASP A 313 1.29 6.49 -3.93
CA ASP A 313 2.38 6.31 -4.88
C ASP A 313 2.41 7.40 -5.98
N ALA A 314 1.70 8.52 -5.74
CA ALA A 314 1.60 9.68 -6.65
C ALA A 314 1.14 9.29 -8.07
N VAL A 315 0.11 8.46 -8.18
CA VAL A 315 -0.34 7.89 -9.47
C VAL A 315 -0.78 8.99 -10.43
N LEU A 316 -1.68 9.90 -10.01
CA LEU A 316 -2.16 10.98 -10.88
C LEU A 316 -1.04 11.99 -11.21
N ALA A 317 -0.25 12.34 -10.21
CA ALA A 317 0.85 13.28 -10.39
C ALA A 317 1.89 12.74 -11.38
N ARG A 318 2.28 11.47 -11.26
CA ARG A 318 3.25 10.81 -12.16
C ARG A 318 2.68 10.65 -13.57
N LEU A 319 1.44 10.20 -13.72
CA LEU A 319 0.76 10.11 -15.02
C LEU A 319 0.61 11.49 -15.68
N GLY A 320 0.41 12.53 -14.86
CA GLY A 320 0.29 13.91 -15.32
C GLY A 320 1.60 14.60 -15.66
N GLY A 321 2.75 14.00 -15.30
CA GLY A 321 4.07 14.55 -15.53
C GLY A 321 4.47 15.65 -14.54
N ALA A 322 3.86 15.68 -13.34
CA ALA A 322 4.28 16.58 -12.27
C ALA A 322 5.67 16.23 -11.73
N GLU A 323 6.38 17.23 -11.21
CA GLU A 323 7.66 17.01 -10.53
C GLU A 323 7.46 16.19 -9.26
N VAL A 324 8.19 15.08 -9.16
CA VAL A 324 8.15 14.18 -7.99
C VAL A 324 9.54 13.99 -7.40
N PHE A 325 9.59 13.76 -6.09
CA PHE A 325 10.80 13.45 -5.35
C PHE A 325 10.79 11.97 -4.95
N TYR A 326 11.96 11.34 -4.99
CA TYR A 326 12.15 9.96 -4.54
C TYR A 326 13.46 9.84 -3.77
N GLY A 327 13.41 9.18 -2.60
CA GLY A 327 14.59 9.00 -1.77
C GLY A 327 14.97 10.26 -0.99
N ARG A 328 16.27 10.42 -0.72
CA ARG A 328 16.83 11.47 0.13
C ARG A 328 17.44 12.58 -0.72
N GLU A 329 17.01 13.80 -0.49
CA GLU A 329 17.63 14.99 -1.06
C GLU A 329 19.03 15.21 -0.49
N ALA A 330 19.91 15.83 -1.28
CA ALA A 330 21.20 16.28 -0.79
C ALA A 330 21.03 17.42 0.22
N GLN A 331 21.94 17.52 1.20
CA GLN A 331 21.94 18.59 2.19
C GLN A 331 21.88 19.97 1.55
N SER A 332 22.61 20.18 0.45
CA SER A 332 22.67 21.45 -0.29
C SER A 332 21.32 21.93 -0.84
N LYS A 333 20.30 21.05 -0.94
CA LYS A 333 18.99 21.43 -1.49
C LYS A 333 18.18 22.29 -0.54
N TYR A 334 18.16 21.93 0.76
CA TYR A 334 17.37 22.61 1.79
C TYR A 334 18.17 22.96 3.04
N ASP A 335 19.48 22.72 3.05
CA ASP A 335 20.39 22.88 4.20
C ASP A 335 19.94 22.09 5.45
N GLU A 336 19.31 20.94 5.25
CA GLU A 336 18.81 20.08 6.30
C GLU A 336 19.94 19.31 6.99
N SER A 337 20.05 19.44 8.33
CA SER A 337 21.16 18.83 9.09
C SER A 337 21.14 17.29 9.10
N LEU A 338 19.99 16.66 8.83
CA LEU A 338 19.82 15.20 8.76
C LEU A 338 19.89 14.66 7.34
N ALA A 339 20.00 15.53 6.33
CA ALA A 339 20.16 15.12 4.95
C ALA A 339 21.61 14.67 4.64
N PRO A 340 21.83 13.74 3.70
CA PRO A 340 23.16 13.33 3.27
C PRO A 340 23.86 14.42 2.45
N GLU A 341 25.18 14.34 2.31
CA GLU A 341 25.94 15.27 1.45
C GLU A 341 25.49 15.21 -0.01
N THR A 342 25.20 14.02 -0.51
CA THR A 342 24.72 13.77 -1.89
C THR A 342 23.35 13.07 -1.85
N ALA A 343 22.51 13.36 -2.82
CA ALA A 343 21.21 12.71 -2.94
C ALA A 343 21.34 11.19 -3.08
N GLN A 344 20.41 10.46 -2.47
CA GLN A 344 20.42 8.99 -2.45
C GLN A 344 19.04 8.44 -2.74
N LYS A 345 18.96 7.33 -3.47
CA LYS A 345 17.72 6.58 -3.69
C LYS A 345 17.37 5.69 -2.48
N LEU A 346 17.59 6.17 -1.28
CA LEU A 346 17.29 5.46 -0.04
C LEU A 346 15.94 5.94 0.50
N VAL A 347 15.00 5.02 0.68
CA VAL A 347 13.67 5.26 1.23
C VAL A 347 13.47 4.51 2.54
N MET A 348 12.45 4.85 3.30
CA MET A 348 11.98 4.00 4.40
C MET A 348 11.29 2.77 3.81
N GLY A 349 11.56 1.63 4.41
CA GLY A 349 11.15 0.35 3.85
C GLY A 349 9.65 0.07 3.91
N HIS A 350 9.35 -1.11 3.44
CA HIS A 350 8.03 -1.73 3.41
C HIS A 350 7.99 -2.85 4.45
N SER A 351 6.91 -2.97 5.21
CA SER A 351 6.77 -4.01 6.22
C SER A 351 5.63 -4.96 5.93
N LEU A 352 5.91 -6.24 6.13
CA LEU A 352 4.88 -7.27 6.29
C LEU A 352 4.68 -7.49 7.78
N ARG A 353 3.48 -7.21 8.28
CA ARG A 353 3.12 -7.55 9.65
C ARG A 353 2.73 -9.03 9.72
N TRP A 354 3.08 -9.67 10.82
CA TRP A 354 2.77 -11.07 11.03
C TRP A 354 2.64 -11.39 12.52
N TYR A 355 1.99 -12.50 12.85
CA TYR A 355 1.95 -13.04 14.20
C TYR A 355 1.73 -14.55 14.20
N SER A 356 2.12 -15.17 15.30
CA SER A 356 1.84 -16.56 15.62
C SER A 356 0.92 -16.65 16.84
N GLU A 357 0.20 -17.73 16.95
CA GLU A 357 -0.65 -18.03 18.11
C GLU A 357 -0.19 -19.31 18.80
N LYS A 358 -0.39 -19.32 20.11
CA LYS A 358 -0.12 -20.53 20.90
C LYS A 358 -1.24 -21.54 20.69
N THR A 359 -0.87 -22.77 20.37
CA THR A 359 -1.77 -23.91 20.16
C THR A 359 -1.79 -24.86 21.36
N GLN A 360 -2.83 -25.68 21.48
CA GLN A 360 -2.92 -26.69 22.55
C GLN A 360 -1.95 -27.84 22.32
N ALA A 361 -1.71 -28.22 21.05
CA ALA A 361 -0.78 -29.27 20.65
C ALA A 361 0.46 -28.66 19.99
N GLU A 362 1.52 -29.44 19.92
CA GLU A 362 2.70 -29.07 19.13
C GLU A 362 2.35 -28.95 17.65
N SER A 363 2.97 -27.99 17.00
CA SER A 363 2.87 -27.76 15.56
C SER A 363 4.25 -27.82 14.91
N SER A 364 4.31 -28.32 13.69
CA SER A 364 5.54 -28.34 12.90
C SER A 364 5.55 -27.20 11.87
N PHE A 365 6.74 -26.86 11.41
CA PHE A 365 6.96 -26.03 10.24
C PHE A 365 8.11 -26.62 9.41
N PRO A 366 8.01 -26.71 8.08
CA PRO A 366 9.04 -27.34 7.28
C PRO A 366 10.35 -26.53 7.28
N ASP A 367 11.48 -27.23 7.15
CA ASP A 367 12.72 -26.58 6.76
C ASP A 367 12.61 -26.11 5.31
N ILE A 368 13.18 -24.94 5.03
CA ILE A 368 13.13 -24.30 3.70
C ILE A 368 14.55 -24.09 3.16
N SER A 369 14.83 -24.55 1.94
CA SER A 369 16.14 -24.43 1.31
C SER A 369 16.42 -23.03 0.71
N TRP A 370 15.38 -22.34 0.33
CA TRP A 370 15.42 -21.00 -0.24
C TRP A 370 15.51 -19.88 0.81
N GLY A 371 15.51 -20.24 2.09
CA GLY A 371 15.54 -19.32 3.22
C GLY A 371 16.88 -18.60 3.40
N PHE A 372 16.95 -17.78 4.43
CA PHE A 372 18.20 -17.23 4.94
C PHE A 372 18.86 -18.25 5.88
N ASP A 373 20.19 -18.28 5.88
CA ASP A 373 20.95 -19.08 6.83
C ASP A 373 21.12 -18.30 8.15
N PHE A 374 20.13 -18.49 9.04
CA PHE A 374 20.14 -17.92 10.38
C PHE A 374 21.01 -18.72 11.34
N ASP A 375 21.59 -18.02 12.30
CA ASP A 375 22.26 -18.56 13.49
C ASP A 375 21.72 -17.91 14.77
N GLU A 376 22.22 -18.34 15.94
CA GLU A 376 21.78 -17.84 17.25
C GLU A 376 21.97 -16.33 17.46
N ASN A 377 22.82 -15.68 16.66
CA ASN A 377 23.10 -14.25 16.78
C ASN A 377 22.29 -13.40 15.77
N SER A 378 21.71 -14.02 14.76
CA SER A 378 21.07 -13.30 13.64
C SER A 378 19.56 -13.50 13.53
N TYR A 379 19.02 -14.59 14.11
CA TYR A 379 17.57 -14.79 14.09
C TYR A 379 16.86 -13.80 15.04
N MET A 380 15.59 -13.58 14.79
CA MET A 380 14.73 -12.74 15.63
C MET A 380 13.93 -13.64 16.58
N ASN A 381 14.22 -13.58 17.88
CA ASN A 381 13.52 -14.34 18.90
C ASN A 381 12.16 -13.69 19.21
N CYS A 382 11.17 -13.89 18.33
CA CYS A 382 9.86 -13.24 18.42
C CYS A 382 8.73 -14.16 17.93
N THR A 383 7.52 -13.88 18.38
CA THR A 383 6.28 -14.58 17.98
C THR A 383 5.38 -13.72 17.10
N ALA A 384 5.80 -12.50 16.83
CA ALA A 384 5.14 -11.55 15.95
C ALA A 384 6.16 -10.55 15.42
N GLY A 385 5.87 -9.93 14.28
CA GLY A 385 6.68 -8.88 13.68
C GLY A 385 5.85 -7.64 13.35
N ASP A 386 6.47 -6.50 13.53
CA ASP A 386 5.87 -5.19 13.32
C ASP A 386 6.80 -4.30 12.47
N TRP A 387 7.00 -3.06 12.90
CA TRP A 387 7.67 -2.01 12.14
C TRP A 387 9.19 -2.23 11.94
N GLU A 388 9.85 -2.96 12.81
CA GLU A 388 11.30 -3.22 12.73
C GLU A 388 11.70 -4.19 11.61
N GLN A 389 10.74 -4.89 11.03
CA GLN A 389 10.95 -5.77 9.88
C GLN A 389 10.59 -5.02 8.60
N GLU A 390 11.61 -4.49 7.95
CA GLU A 390 11.48 -3.66 6.75
C GLU A 390 12.39 -4.13 5.63
N THR A 391 11.86 -4.06 4.41
CA THR A 391 12.56 -4.45 3.17
C THR A 391 12.49 -3.34 2.12
N GLY A 392 13.40 -3.37 1.14
CA GLY A 392 13.32 -2.51 -0.04
C GLY A 392 13.88 -1.10 0.12
N PHE A 393 14.74 -0.86 1.09
CA PHE A 393 15.30 0.47 1.37
C PHE A 393 16.00 1.15 0.18
N THR A 394 16.61 0.38 -0.70
CA THR A 394 17.38 0.86 -1.87
C THR A 394 16.68 0.58 -3.21
N ARG A 395 15.44 0.09 -3.15
CA ARG A 395 14.65 -0.31 -4.31
C ARG A 395 13.53 0.70 -4.62
N ASP A 396 13.00 0.65 -5.83
CA ASP A 396 11.82 1.44 -6.20
C ASP A 396 10.56 0.79 -5.60
N MET A 397 9.89 1.50 -4.69
CA MET A 397 8.71 1.03 -3.95
C MET A 397 7.47 0.77 -4.83
N VAL A 398 7.54 1.11 -6.10
CA VAL A 398 6.47 0.84 -7.08
C VAL A 398 6.91 -0.24 -8.05
N LYS A 399 8.09 -0.08 -8.66
CA LYS A 399 8.57 -1.00 -9.70
C LYS A 399 9.05 -2.34 -9.16
N ASP A 400 9.70 -2.32 -7.98
CA ASP A 400 10.30 -3.51 -7.37
C ASP A 400 9.41 -4.09 -6.25
N ILE A 401 8.14 -3.68 -6.16
CA ILE A 401 7.29 -3.99 -5.00
C ILE A 401 7.08 -5.49 -4.79
N GLU A 402 7.01 -6.28 -5.86
CA GLU A 402 6.87 -7.73 -5.75
C GLU A 402 8.10 -8.36 -5.10
N TYR A 403 9.29 -8.00 -5.58
CA TYR A 403 10.55 -8.45 -4.97
C TYR A 403 10.68 -7.99 -3.51
N ILE A 404 10.33 -6.75 -3.20
CA ILE A 404 10.38 -6.18 -1.85
C ILE A 404 9.53 -6.99 -0.89
N ARG A 405 8.29 -7.34 -1.30
CA ARG A 405 7.40 -8.20 -0.53
C ARG A 405 7.98 -9.61 -0.38
N ASP A 406 8.47 -10.21 -1.46
CA ASP A 406 9.00 -11.56 -1.47
C ASP A 406 10.22 -11.69 -0.55
N TYR A 407 11.08 -10.68 -0.55
CA TYR A 407 12.21 -10.62 0.37
C TYR A 407 11.74 -10.57 1.84
N GLY A 408 10.64 -9.86 2.12
CA GLY A 408 10.00 -9.84 3.43
C GLY A 408 9.39 -11.18 3.83
N LEU A 409 8.68 -11.85 2.92
CA LEU A 409 8.16 -13.21 3.13
C LEU A 409 9.30 -14.20 3.39
N ARG A 410 10.37 -14.15 2.58
CA ARG A 410 11.56 -14.96 2.79
C ARG A 410 12.13 -14.78 4.19
N ALA A 411 12.26 -13.54 4.67
CA ALA A 411 12.78 -13.26 6.00
C ALA A 411 11.91 -13.86 7.11
N ILE A 412 10.58 -13.71 7.01
CA ILE A 412 9.64 -14.22 8.00
C ILE A 412 9.65 -15.75 8.02
N TYR A 413 9.51 -16.40 6.85
CA TYR A 413 9.50 -17.86 6.77
C TYR A 413 10.82 -18.48 7.21
N SER A 414 11.96 -17.89 6.86
CA SER A 414 13.28 -18.35 7.28
C SER A 414 13.46 -18.25 8.78
N ASN A 415 13.09 -17.10 9.37
CA ASN A 415 13.18 -16.90 10.79
C ASN A 415 12.28 -17.89 11.56
N TRP A 416 11.06 -18.08 11.07
CA TRP A 416 10.12 -19.01 11.69
C TRP A 416 10.60 -20.48 11.58
N ALA A 417 11.11 -20.91 10.41
CA ALA A 417 11.70 -22.23 10.24
C ALA A 417 12.88 -22.46 11.19
N TYR A 418 13.76 -21.45 11.34
CA TYR A 418 14.89 -21.53 12.28
C TYR A 418 14.41 -21.66 13.73
N GLN A 419 13.45 -20.84 14.17
CA GLN A 419 12.88 -20.89 15.52
C GLN A 419 12.22 -22.23 15.82
N LYS A 420 11.50 -22.82 14.87
CA LYS A 420 10.80 -24.11 15.06
C LYS A 420 11.75 -25.29 15.08
N ASN A 421 12.83 -25.25 14.31
CA ASN A 421 13.60 -26.46 14.02
C ASN A 421 15.03 -26.45 14.61
N ARG A 422 15.68 -25.27 14.71
CA ARG A 422 17.13 -25.20 14.89
C ARG A 422 17.61 -24.39 16.10
N CYS A 423 16.90 -23.33 16.52
CA CYS A 423 17.37 -22.47 17.59
C CYS A 423 17.48 -23.26 18.94
N LYS A 424 18.31 -22.76 19.84
CA LYS A 424 18.52 -23.41 21.15
C LYS A 424 17.23 -23.51 21.97
N ASP A 425 16.36 -22.51 21.84
CA ASP A 425 15.11 -22.42 22.58
C ASP A 425 13.90 -22.93 21.78
N LYS A 426 14.09 -23.82 20.78
CA LYS A 426 13.02 -24.29 19.89
C LYS A 426 11.82 -24.89 20.63
N GLU A 427 12.02 -25.47 21.79
CA GLU A 427 10.95 -26.01 22.64
C GLU A 427 9.95 -24.92 23.08
N ARG A 428 10.40 -23.67 23.22
CA ARG A 428 9.55 -22.51 23.48
C ARG A 428 8.53 -22.28 22.36
N PHE A 429 8.91 -22.59 21.12
CA PHE A 429 8.09 -22.39 19.93
C PHE A 429 7.31 -23.63 19.52
N ALA A 430 7.49 -24.78 20.18
CA ALA A 430 6.85 -26.04 19.82
C ALA A 430 5.33 -25.90 19.67
N ASN A 431 4.68 -25.21 20.62
CA ASN A 431 3.23 -24.97 20.63
C ASN A 431 2.83 -23.62 20.02
N TYR A 432 3.58 -23.10 19.03
CA TYR A 432 3.20 -21.91 18.29
C TYR A 432 3.05 -22.21 16.80
N GLU A 433 2.08 -21.61 16.17
CA GLU A 433 1.78 -21.72 14.75
C GLU A 433 1.69 -20.33 14.13
N LEU A 434 2.25 -20.12 12.93
CA LEU A 434 2.00 -18.92 12.14
C LEU A 434 0.50 -18.80 11.87
N LYS A 435 -0.08 -17.66 12.26
CA LYS A 435 -1.52 -17.45 12.13
C LYS A 435 -1.86 -16.53 10.98
N TRP A 436 -1.04 -15.54 10.75
CA TRP A 436 -1.26 -14.54 9.73
C TRP A 436 0.06 -13.84 9.38
N ILE A 437 0.25 -13.63 8.10
CA ILE A 437 1.22 -12.68 7.53
C ILE A 437 0.42 -11.76 6.62
N SER A 438 0.75 -10.49 6.60
CA SER A 438 0.11 -9.54 5.67
C SER A 438 0.39 -9.95 4.23
N PRO A 439 -0.60 -10.30 3.41
CA PRO A 439 -0.39 -10.62 1.99
C PRO A 439 0.00 -9.37 1.19
N VAL A 440 -0.34 -8.21 1.73
CA VAL A 440 -0.09 -6.87 1.19
C VAL A 440 0.69 -6.07 2.21
N GLY A 441 1.84 -5.57 1.84
CA GLY A 441 2.68 -4.85 2.79
C GLY A 441 2.38 -3.37 2.92
N GLY A 442 2.73 -2.85 4.09
CA GLY A 442 2.61 -1.43 4.40
C GLY A 442 3.82 -0.64 3.92
N LYS A 443 3.65 0.18 2.90
CA LYS A 443 4.67 1.13 2.45
C LYS A 443 4.68 2.35 3.37
N ARG A 444 5.85 2.75 3.85
CA ARG A 444 6.03 4.00 4.60
C ARG A 444 6.27 5.17 3.68
N GLU A 445 7.10 4.99 2.69
CA GLU A 445 7.56 6.01 1.77
C GLU A 445 7.44 5.51 0.32
N SER A 446 7.27 6.44 -0.61
CA SER A 446 7.31 6.24 -2.04
C SER A 446 7.65 7.60 -2.68
N TYR A 447 6.93 8.02 -3.71
CA TYR A 447 7.07 9.34 -4.31
C TYR A 447 6.42 10.43 -3.46
N ARG A 448 7.02 11.62 -3.43
CA ARG A 448 6.44 12.86 -2.93
C ARG A 448 6.30 13.83 -4.10
N VAL A 449 5.24 14.61 -4.13
CA VAL A 449 4.93 15.52 -5.24
C VAL A 449 5.28 16.95 -4.84
N LYS A 450 5.84 17.72 -5.78
CA LYS A 450 6.12 19.13 -5.56
C LYS A 450 4.82 19.95 -5.55
N GLY A 451 4.62 20.66 -4.44
CA GLY A 451 3.61 21.71 -4.28
C GLY A 451 4.24 23.10 -4.40
N ASP A 452 3.45 24.13 -4.21
CA ASP A 452 3.96 25.52 -4.19
C ASP A 452 4.92 25.79 -3.02
N LEU A 453 4.87 24.98 -1.98
CA LEU A 453 5.80 24.98 -0.87
C LEU A 453 6.27 23.56 -0.60
N VAL A 454 7.58 23.37 -0.45
CA VAL A 454 8.17 22.11 0.03
C VAL A 454 8.59 22.35 1.48
N LEU A 455 7.78 21.85 2.42
CA LEU A 455 8.11 21.94 3.84
C LEU A 455 9.35 21.09 4.15
N ASN A 456 10.29 21.61 4.91
CA ASN A 456 11.55 20.97 5.22
C ASN A 456 11.87 20.94 6.72
N GLN A 457 12.97 20.28 7.11
CA GLN A 457 13.41 20.15 8.50
C GLN A 457 13.58 21.52 9.17
N ASN A 458 14.21 22.48 8.47
CA ASN A 458 14.53 23.78 9.06
C ASN A 458 13.28 24.60 9.38
N ASP A 459 12.23 24.48 8.56
CA ASP A 459 10.94 25.11 8.85
C ASP A 459 10.35 24.61 10.18
N ILE A 460 10.40 23.31 10.40
CA ILE A 460 9.87 22.67 11.60
C ILE A 460 10.71 23.05 12.83
N GLU A 461 12.02 22.89 12.76
CA GLU A 461 12.94 23.12 13.89
C GLU A 461 13.05 24.60 14.27
N ASN A 462 13.08 25.48 13.29
CA ASN A 462 13.15 26.92 13.52
C ASN A 462 11.76 27.55 13.77
N ARG A 463 10.70 26.73 13.75
CA ARG A 463 9.32 27.18 13.98
C ARG A 463 8.89 28.28 12.99
N VAL A 464 9.19 28.11 11.71
CA VAL A 464 8.75 29.02 10.65
C VAL A 464 7.25 28.82 10.43
N LEU A 465 6.42 29.65 11.04
CA LEU A 465 4.98 29.56 10.94
C LEU A 465 4.48 30.29 9.69
N TYR A 466 3.86 29.55 8.81
CA TYR A 466 3.28 30.08 7.58
C TYR A 466 1.83 30.53 7.80
N PRO A 467 1.36 31.60 7.10
CA PRO A 467 0.00 32.13 7.29
C PRO A 467 -1.09 31.14 6.85
N ASP A 468 -0.74 30.17 6.03
CA ASP A 468 -1.59 29.08 5.55
C ASP A 468 -1.39 27.76 6.32
N GLY A 469 -0.88 27.83 7.55
CA GLY A 469 -0.75 26.67 8.43
C GLY A 469 -2.11 26.02 8.74
N THR A 470 -2.18 24.68 8.67
CA THR A 470 -3.41 23.89 8.82
C THR A 470 -3.31 22.88 9.97
N ALA A 471 -3.59 21.59 9.72
CA ALA A 471 -3.44 20.53 10.71
C ALA A 471 -1.95 20.30 11.07
N CYS A 472 -1.71 19.81 12.29
CA CYS A 472 -0.36 19.75 12.84
C CYS A 472 0.35 18.43 12.63
N LEU A 473 1.66 18.51 12.35
CA LEU A 473 2.61 17.45 12.65
C LEU A 473 2.66 17.25 14.15
N THR A 474 2.67 16.01 14.59
CA THR A 474 2.70 15.66 16.02
C THR A 474 3.62 14.48 16.32
N TRP A 475 4.28 13.96 15.30
CA TRP A 475 5.23 12.86 15.40
C TRP A 475 6.66 13.40 15.36
N SER A 476 7.59 12.70 15.99
CA SER A 476 9.02 13.01 15.83
C SER A 476 9.43 12.89 14.36
N ILE A 477 10.55 13.49 14.01
CA ILE A 477 11.28 13.13 12.78
C ILE A 477 11.77 11.71 12.99
N ASP A 478 11.05 10.76 12.40
CA ASP A 478 11.17 9.32 12.61
C ASP A 478 11.67 8.68 11.31
N ILE A 479 12.99 8.54 11.22
CA ILE A 479 13.67 8.08 10.02
C ILE A 479 14.11 6.63 10.20
N HIS A 480 13.66 5.75 9.32
CA HIS A 480 14.10 4.37 9.30
C HIS A 480 15.23 4.18 8.29
N TYR A 481 16.25 3.47 8.72
CA TYR A 481 17.42 3.10 7.91
C TYR A 481 17.57 1.58 7.88
N PRO A 482 18.19 1.02 6.81
CA PRO A 482 18.55 -0.39 6.81
C PRO A 482 19.51 -0.68 7.97
N GLU A 483 19.29 -1.74 8.72
CA GLU A 483 20.19 -2.17 9.79
C GLU A 483 21.49 -2.69 9.16
N PRO A 484 22.67 -2.07 9.43
CA PRO A 484 23.90 -2.35 8.68
C PRO A 484 24.41 -3.76 8.85
N THR A 485 24.37 -4.33 10.07
CA THR A 485 24.84 -5.68 10.34
C THR A 485 23.96 -6.73 9.65
N ASN A 486 22.65 -6.45 9.58
CA ASN A 486 21.71 -7.29 8.85
C ASN A 486 21.94 -7.23 7.34
N ALA A 487 22.18 -6.04 6.79
CA ALA A 487 22.50 -5.86 5.38
C ALA A 487 23.84 -6.54 5.01
N GLU A 488 24.87 -6.43 5.86
CA GLU A 488 26.16 -7.06 5.65
C GLU A 488 26.07 -8.59 5.59
N LYS A 489 25.28 -9.18 6.51
CA LYS A 489 25.12 -10.63 6.59
C LYS A 489 24.29 -11.22 5.45
N PHE A 490 23.22 -10.55 5.04
CA PHE A 490 22.21 -11.11 4.14
C PHE A 490 22.15 -10.45 2.75
N GLY A 491 23.05 -9.48 2.47
CA GLY A 491 23.14 -8.76 1.21
C GLY A 491 22.21 -7.53 1.14
N GLU A 492 20.96 -7.66 1.51
CA GLU A 492 20.01 -6.56 1.72
C GLU A 492 19.43 -6.64 3.13
N ALA A 493 19.10 -5.48 3.73
CA ALA A 493 18.47 -5.48 5.04
C ALA A 493 16.99 -5.87 4.93
N PHE A 494 16.54 -6.71 5.85
CA PHE A 494 15.13 -6.94 6.17
C PHE A 494 14.78 -6.46 7.59
N ARG A 495 15.69 -5.74 8.23
CA ARG A 495 15.50 -5.05 9.51
C ARG A 495 15.85 -3.60 9.37
N SER A 496 15.13 -2.77 10.13
CA SER A 496 15.45 -1.34 10.24
C SER A 496 16.09 -1.00 11.59
N CYS A 497 16.86 0.09 11.57
CA CYS A 497 17.14 0.87 12.75
C CYS A 497 16.47 2.24 12.58
N ALA A 498 15.71 2.67 13.59
CA ALA A 498 15.00 3.94 13.55
C ALA A 498 15.81 5.04 14.28
N TYR A 499 15.76 6.25 13.74
CA TYR A 499 16.28 7.46 14.36
C TYR A 499 15.12 8.40 14.62
N HIS A 500 14.96 8.80 15.87
CA HIS A 500 13.92 9.72 16.30
C HIS A 500 14.51 11.05 16.74
N ARG A 501 13.90 12.15 16.30
CA ARG A 501 14.20 13.50 16.76
C ARG A 501 12.91 14.25 17.01
N GLY A 502 12.69 14.68 18.26
CA GLY A 502 11.51 15.43 18.65
C GLY A 502 11.38 16.76 17.89
N ILE A 503 10.15 17.15 17.58
CA ILE A 503 9.85 18.43 16.92
C ILE A 503 9.50 19.56 17.90
N GLY A 504 9.61 19.30 19.20
CA GLY A 504 9.36 20.25 20.28
C GLY A 504 7.88 20.53 20.53
N LYS A 505 7.14 21.08 19.58
CA LYS A 505 5.71 21.40 19.65
C LYS A 505 5.02 21.00 18.34
N PRO A 506 3.70 20.75 18.34
CA PRO A 506 2.96 20.52 17.10
C PRO A 506 3.24 21.64 16.10
N TYR A 507 3.40 21.26 14.85
CA TYR A 507 3.76 22.19 13.78
C TYR A 507 2.68 22.16 12.69
N PRO A 508 2.00 23.31 12.41
CA PRO A 508 0.94 23.37 11.41
C PRO A 508 1.52 23.27 10.00
N VAL A 509 1.07 22.27 9.24
CA VAL A 509 1.48 22.06 7.84
C VAL A 509 0.85 23.12 6.95
N PRO A 510 1.61 23.83 6.12
CA PRO A 510 1.06 24.81 5.19
C PRO A 510 0.14 24.18 4.14
N TYR A 511 -0.97 24.83 3.83
CA TYR A 511 -1.91 24.40 2.79
C TYR A 511 -1.24 24.23 1.43
N ARG A 512 -0.27 25.07 1.08
CA ARG A 512 0.52 25.01 -0.16
C ARG A 512 1.30 23.71 -0.36
N CYS A 513 1.39 22.85 0.65
CA CYS A 513 1.91 21.49 0.54
C CYS A 513 0.87 20.49 0.03
N LEU A 514 -0.42 20.85 -0.07
CA LEU A 514 -1.55 19.95 -0.31
C LEU A 514 -2.09 20.01 -1.74
N TYR A 515 -1.41 20.67 -2.67
CA TYR A 515 -1.75 20.67 -4.08
C TYR A 515 -0.49 20.71 -4.96
N SER A 516 -0.63 20.27 -6.21
CA SER A 516 0.48 20.22 -7.17
C SER A 516 0.87 21.62 -7.66
N ALA A 517 2.16 21.87 -7.77
CA ALA A 517 2.69 23.08 -8.40
C ALA A 517 2.48 23.06 -9.94
N ASP A 518 2.47 21.87 -10.54
CA ASP A 518 2.53 21.68 -12.00
C ASP A 518 1.16 21.33 -12.63
N ILE A 519 0.23 20.76 -11.84
CA ILE A 519 -1.10 20.37 -12.31
C ILE A 519 -2.12 21.22 -11.55
N SER A 520 -2.73 22.17 -12.27
CA SER A 520 -3.49 23.27 -11.67
C SER A 520 -4.78 22.86 -10.94
N ASN A 521 -5.33 21.67 -11.21
CA ASN A 521 -6.54 21.14 -10.59
C ASN A 521 -6.33 19.87 -9.77
N LEU A 522 -5.09 19.63 -9.26
CA LEU A 522 -4.73 18.42 -8.53
C LEU A 522 -4.40 18.72 -7.07
N PHE A 523 -5.23 18.20 -6.15
CA PHE A 523 -4.93 18.11 -4.73
C PHE A 523 -4.00 16.92 -4.44
N LEU A 524 -3.20 17.03 -3.38
CA LEU A 524 -2.30 16.00 -2.87
C LEU A 524 -2.76 15.57 -1.48
N GLY A 525 -2.94 14.26 -1.29
CA GLY A 525 -3.33 13.71 0.01
C GLY A 525 -2.51 12.49 0.40
N GLY A 526 -2.35 12.29 1.72
CA GLY A 526 -1.58 11.18 2.23
C GLY A 526 -0.07 11.39 2.14
N ARG A 527 0.69 10.31 2.01
CA ARG A 527 2.16 10.34 2.08
C ARG A 527 2.87 10.99 0.88
N ILE A 528 2.12 11.46 -0.11
CA ILE A 528 2.68 12.06 -1.32
C ILE A 528 2.76 13.60 -1.29
N ILE A 529 2.28 14.24 -0.23
CA ILE A 529 2.25 15.70 -0.09
C ILE A 529 3.65 16.32 -0.19
N SER A 530 3.71 17.63 -0.41
CA SER A 530 4.94 18.36 -0.75
C SER A 530 5.84 18.62 0.46
N LEU A 531 6.72 17.68 0.71
CA LEU A 531 7.66 17.71 1.85
C LEU A 531 9.06 17.26 1.40
N SER A 532 10.12 17.77 2.06
CA SER A 532 11.42 17.11 2.01
C SER A 532 11.33 15.72 2.67
N ARG A 533 12.26 14.83 2.38
CA ARG A 533 12.27 13.49 2.99
C ARG A 533 12.35 13.57 4.52
N ILE A 534 13.07 14.53 5.07
CA ILE A 534 13.24 14.69 6.51
C ILE A 534 11.92 15.17 7.15
N ALA A 535 11.31 16.22 6.62
CA ALA A 535 10.00 16.70 7.11
C ALA A 535 8.90 15.63 6.94
N PHE A 536 8.93 14.89 5.83
CA PHE A 536 8.01 13.79 5.57
C PHE A 536 8.03 12.72 6.66
N SER A 537 9.20 12.43 7.24
CA SER A 537 9.32 11.39 8.28
C SER A 537 8.52 11.72 9.55
N SER A 538 8.21 13.01 9.80
CA SER A 538 7.30 13.45 10.87
C SER A 538 5.82 13.46 10.43
N ALA A 539 5.55 13.63 9.13
CA ALA A 539 4.18 13.81 8.61
C ALA A 539 3.45 12.49 8.31
N ARG A 540 4.18 11.42 8.01
CA ARG A 540 3.66 10.17 7.43
C ARG A 540 2.66 9.38 8.28
N VAL A 541 2.45 9.75 9.54
CA VAL A 541 1.51 9.07 10.42
C VAL A 541 0.06 9.35 10.04
N MET A 542 -0.77 8.32 10.11
CA MET A 542 -2.10 8.34 9.47
C MET A 542 -3.07 9.38 10.04
N ARG A 543 -3.03 9.69 11.35
CA ARG A 543 -3.88 10.73 11.91
C ARG A 543 -3.54 12.11 11.36
N THR A 544 -2.25 12.42 11.21
CA THR A 544 -1.82 13.68 10.57
C THR A 544 -2.30 13.73 9.12
N LEU A 545 -2.03 12.68 8.34
CA LEU A 545 -2.41 12.63 6.92
C LEU A 545 -3.93 12.66 6.71
N GLY A 546 -4.70 12.07 7.62
CA GLY A 546 -6.15 12.13 7.59
C GLY A 546 -6.69 13.54 7.80
N GLN A 547 -6.15 14.27 8.79
CA GLN A 547 -6.51 15.68 9.03
C GLN A 547 -6.15 16.58 7.85
N LEU A 548 -5.00 16.36 7.21
CA LEU A 548 -4.63 17.08 6.00
C LEU A 548 -5.57 16.74 4.83
N GLY A 549 -6.10 15.51 4.79
CA GLY A 549 -7.17 15.12 3.88
C GLY A 549 -8.47 15.90 4.16
N GLU A 550 -8.88 16.07 5.44
CA GLU A 550 -10.03 16.93 5.78
C GLU A 550 -9.85 18.36 5.28
N VAL A 551 -8.66 18.93 5.45
CA VAL A 551 -8.31 20.28 4.96
C VAL A 551 -8.47 20.36 3.43
N ALA A 552 -7.90 19.42 2.69
CA ALA A 552 -7.99 19.41 1.24
C ALA A 552 -9.44 19.21 0.74
N GLY A 553 -10.25 18.39 1.45
CA GLY A 553 -11.67 18.20 1.13
C GLY A 553 -12.50 19.46 1.36
N ILE A 554 -12.25 20.20 2.43
CA ILE A 554 -12.87 21.52 2.68
C ILE A 554 -12.46 22.51 1.57
N ALA A 555 -11.18 22.55 1.21
CA ALA A 555 -10.66 23.41 0.14
C ALA A 555 -11.28 23.08 -1.22
N ALA A 556 -11.54 21.80 -1.52
CA ALA A 556 -12.26 21.40 -2.72
C ALA A 556 -13.68 21.99 -2.74
N GLY A 557 -14.36 22.09 -1.59
CA GLY A 557 -15.63 22.81 -1.46
C GLY A 557 -15.52 24.29 -1.81
N VAL A 558 -14.46 24.95 -1.38
CA VAL A 558 -14.17 26.36 -1.74
C VAL A 558 -13.91 26.49 -3.25
N CYS A 559 -13.15 25.55 -3.84
CA CYS A 559 -12.92 25.54 -5.29
C CYS A 559 -14.20 25.45 -6.09
N VAL A 560 -15.09 24.53 -5.75
CA VAL A 560 -16.36 24.33 -6.46
C VAL A 560 -17.28 25.55 -6.30
N LYS A 561 -17.40 26.06 -5.07
CA LYS A 561 -18.24 27.23 -4.79
C LYS A 561 -17.80 28.46 -5.56
N ASN A 562 -16.50 28.72 -5.65
CA ASN A 562 -15.93 29.95 -6.23
C ASN A 562 -15.41 29.73 -7.67
N ASN A 563 -15.56 28.52 -8.24
CA ASN A 563 -15.02 28.13 -9.55
C ASN A 563 -13.53 28.48 -9.68
N CYS A 564 -12.73 28.09 -8.69
CA CYS A 564 -11.31 28.39 -8.59
C CYS A 564 -10.44 27.13 -8.50
N THR A 565 -9.15 27.30 -8.67
CA THR A 565 -8.13 26.24 -8.53
C THR A 565 -7.70 26.06 -7.08
N PRO A 566 -7.09 24.92 -6.72
CA PRO A 566 -6.47 24.73 -5.40
C PRO A 566 -5.49 25.85 -4.99
N ARG A 567 -4.73 26.40 -5.93
CA ARG A 567 -3.81 27.53 -5.67
C ARG A 567 -4.57 28.81 -5.32
N GLU A 568 -5.65 29.12 -6.03
CA GLU A 568 -6.47 30.31 -5.81
C GLU A 568 -7.22 30.25 -4.47
N VAL A 569 -7.46 29.08 -3.89
CA VAL A 569 -7.95 28.96 -2.51
C VAL A 569 -7.03 29.70 -1.54
N TYR A 570 -5.71 29.58 -1.70
CA TYR A 570 -4.76 30.31 -0.85
C TYR A 570 -4.66 31.80 -1.23
N THR A 571 -4.58 32.12 -2.51
CA THR A 571 -4.31 33.48 -2.96
C THR A 571 -5.53 34.42 -2.87
N GLU A 572 -6.75 33.88 -3.03
CA GLU A 572 -7.96 34.67 -3.15
C GLU A 572 -9.00 34.37 -2.04
N PHE A 573 -9.06 33.13 -1.53
CA PHE A 573 -10.18 32.67 -0.68
C PHE A 573 -9.70 32.13 0.68
N TRP A 574 -8.49 32.54 1.12
CA TRP A 574 -7.91 31.96 2.36
C TRP A 574 -8.70 32.29 3.62
N ASP A 575 -9.26 33.51 3.73
CA ASP A 575 -10.06 33.89 4.91
C ASP A 575 -11.38 33.08 5.01
N GLU A 576 -12.03 32.83 3.88
CA GLU A 576 -13.18 31.92 3.82
C GLU A 576 -12.77 30.52 4.24
N THR A 577 -11.68 30.02 3.70
CA THR A 577 -11.15 28.69 4.02
C THR A 577 -10.83 28.56 5.50
N ARG A 578 -10.19 29.56 6.11
CA ARG A 578 -9.88 29.59 7.55
C ARG A 578 -11.14 29.48 8.42
N ALA A 579 -12.20 30.19 8.03
CA ALA A 579 -13.49 30.10 8.75
C ALA A 579 -14.08 28.69 8.69
N LEU A 580 -14.03 28.03 7.53
CA LEU A 580 -14.49 26.65 7.34
C LEU A 580 -13.61 25.63 8.10
N LEU A 581 -12.29 25.81 8.12
CA LEU A 581 -11.37 24.99 8.92
C LEU A 581 -11.65 25.11 10.41
N THR A 582 -11.99 26.33 10.88
CA THR A 582 -12.38 26.56 12.29
C THR A 582 -13.67 25.86 12.64
N ALA A 583 -14.66 25.87 11.74
CA ALA A 583 -15.93 25.15 11.93
C ALA A 583 -15.76 23.64 11.87
N GLY A 584 -14.81 23.16 11.04
CA GLY A 584 -14.53 21.74 10.82
C GLY A 584 -15.69 20.97 10.16
N VAL A 585 -15.48 19.68 9.95
CA VAL A 585 -16.48 18.80 9.34
C VAL A 585 -17.32 18.14 10.41
N GLN A 586 -18.64 18.25 10.28
CA GLN A 586 -19.57 17.56 11.19
C GLN A 586 -19.73 16.09 10.77
N VAL A 587 -19.54 15.20 11.74
CA VAL A 587 -19.75 13.76 11.59
C VAL A 587 -20.97 13.31 12.39
N PRO A 588 -21.67 12.23 11.97
CA PRO A 588 -22.81 11.71 12.70
C PRO A 588 -22.45 11.31 14.14
N ALA A 589 -23.36 11.55 15.09
CA ALA A 589 -23.14 11.23 16.50
C ALA A 589 -22.87 9.74 16.76
N SER A 590 -23.40 8.85 15.91
CA SER A 590 -23.15 7.41 15.94
C SER A 590 -21.68 7.02 15.74
N PHE A 591 -20.88 7.92 15.14
CA PHE A 591 -19.44 7.75 14.93
C PHE A 591 -18.57 8.43 16.00
N ASN A 592 -19.18 9.10 16.97
CA ASN A 592 -18.47 9.67 18.11
C ASN A 592 -18.26 8.60 19.18
N GLY A 593 -17.04 8.38 19.62
CA GLY A 593 -16.78 7.55 20.80
C GLY A 593 -15.92 6.32 20.60
N GLY A 594 -15.06 6.26 19.60
CA GLY A 594 -14.03 5.22 19.53
C GLY A 594 -13.13 5.21 20.78
N ILE A 595 -12.67 4.04 21.22
CA ILE A 595 -11.80 3.87 22.40
C ILE A 595 -10.52 4.72 22.28
N ASN A 596 -10.05 4.93 21.06
CA ASN A 596 -8.91 5.83 20.78
C ASN A 596 -9.34 7.29 20.60
N SER A 597 -10.64 7.59 20.67
CA SER A 597 -11.19 8.94 20.71
C SER A 597 -11.07 9.55 22.09
N ARG A 598 -9.95 9.38 22.78
CA ARG A 598 -9.67 10.22 23.94
C ARG A 598 -9.83 11.64 23.47
N GLU A 599 -10.89 12.27 23.94
CA GLU A 599 -11.17 13.67 23.72
C GLU A 599 -9.89 14.45 23.97
N SER A 600 -9.48 15.23 22.98
CA SER A 600 -8.30 16.09 23.01
C SER A 600 -7.20 15.60 23.95
N TYR A 601 -6.18 14.99 23.40
CA TYR A 601 -4.94 14.85 24.13
C TYR A 601 -4.48 16.28 24.46
N HIS A 602 -4.71 16.72 25.69
CA HIS A 602 -4.04 17.91 26.17
C HIS A 602 -2.53 17.62 26.14
N PHE A 603 -1.73 18.52 25.59
CA PHE A 603 -0.27 18.41 25.54
C PHE A 603 0.35 17.95 26.86
N LYS A 604 -0.32 18.27 27.99
CA LYS A 604 0.09 17.90 29.36
C LYS A 604 -0.05 16.42 29.68
N ASP A 605 -0.87 15.68 28.93
CA ASP A 605 -1.20 14.28 29.23
C ASP A 605 -0.34 13.27 28.44
N LEU A 606 0.54 13.77 27.59
CA LEU A 606 1.37 12.98 26.70
C LEU A 606 2.77 12.83 27.29
N GLY A 607 2.89 12.05 28.34
CA GLY A 607 4.12 11.87 29.11
C GLY A 607 5.35 11.37 28.33
N TRP A 608 5.19 11.02 27.05
CA TRP A 608 6.27 10.58 26.16
C TRP A 608 6.45 11.47 24.91
N ILE A 609 5.47 12.29 24.55
CA ILE A 609 5.63 13.31 23.54
C ILE A 609 5.90 14.62 24.28
N THR A 610 7.10 14.79 24.76
CA THR A 610 7.52 16.02 25.35
C THR A 610 7.83 16.99 24.23
N PHE A 611 6.99 17.97 24.10
CA PHE A 611 7.18 19.13 23.22
C PHE A 611 8.01 20.19 23.91
N ALA A 612 8.85 19.82 24.84
CA ALA A 612 9.67 20.76 25.58
C ALA A 612 10.99 21.01 24.89
N ASP A 613 11.58 22.12 25.25
CA ASP A 613 12.86 22.61 24.77
C ASP A 613 13.97 21.56 24.80
N GLY A 614 14.86 21.64 23.85
CA GLY A 614 16.00 20.79 23.46
C GLY A 614 16.58 19.70 24.39
N ASP A 615 16.36 19.76 25.69
CA ASP A 615 16.85 18.71 26.63
C ASP A 615 15.98 17.47 26.69
N GLU A 616 14.74 17.53 26.25
CA GLU A 616 13.81 16.39 26.21
C GLU A 616 13.89 15.60 24.89
N ILE A 617 14.50 16.17 23.87
CA ILE A 617 14.93 15.42 22.66
C ILE A 617 15.79 14.21 23.06
N LYS A 618 16.46 14.27 24.20
CA LYS A 618 17.26 13.14 24.74
C LYS A 618 16.42 11.98 25.27
N LYS A 619 15.17 12.23 25.68
CA LYS A 619 14.27 11.16 26.14
C LYS A 619 13.60 10.44 24.97
N ASP A 620 13.31 11.15 23.88
CA ASP A 620 12.68 10.58 22.69
C ASP A 620 13.65 9.76 21.83
N ILE A 621 14.94 9.93 22.04
CA ILE A 621 15.95 9.11 21.38
C ILE A 621 16.02 7.77 22.08
N LEU A 622 14.97 7.09 22.30
CA LEU A 622 14.96 5.73 22.73
C LEU A 622 14.40 5.54 24.13
N ASP A 623 13.47 4.69 24.20
CA ASP A 623 13.21 3.85 25.36
C ASP A 623 14.48 3.07 25.83
N PHE A 624 15.65 3.31 25.19
CA PHE A 624 16.92 2.63 25.46
C PHE A 624 18.11 3.60 25.33
N PRO A 625 18.35 4.47 26.33
CA PRO A 625 19.47 5.42 26.34
C PRO A 625 20.84 4.75 26.14
N GLU A 626 21.00 3.51 26.60
CA GLU A 626 22.23 2.71 26.47
C GLU A 626 22.56 2.32 25.03
N ARG A 627 21.59 2.35 24.12
CA ARG A 627 21.77 2.00 22.70
C ARG A 627 22.00 3.23 21.81
N ARG A 628 21.98 4.41 22.36
CA ARG A 628 22.07 5.66 21.63
C ARG A 628 23.35 5.74 20.77
N ASP A 629 24.51 5.49 21.39
CA ASP A 629 25.80 5.62 20.70
C ASP A 629 25.92 4.58 19.57
N GLU A 630 25.33 3.41 19.76
CA GLU A 630 25.21 2.37 18.75
C GLU A 630 24.38 2.85 17.54
N TYR A 631 23.23 3.45 17.76
CA TYR A 631 22.36 3.97 16.71
C TYR A 631 23.00 5.17 16.00
N GLU A 632 23.58 6.11 16.72
CA GLU A 632 24.27 7.26 16.14
C GLU A 632 25.45 6.80 15.26
N SER A 633 26.21 5.81 15.71
CA SER A 633 27.32 5.21 14.95
C SER A 633 26.81 4.56 13.65
N ARG A 634 25.71 3.81 13.73
CA ARG A 634 25.10 3.15 12.57
C ARG A 634 24.56 4.15 11.55
N ILE A 635 23.87 5.21 12.01
CA ILE A 635 23.33 6.27 11.16
C ILE A 635 24.46 7.05 10.48
N LYS A 636 25.56 7.29 11.19
CA LYS A 636 26.76 7.94 10.63
C LYS A 636 27.39 7.11 9.52
N LYS A 637 27.42 5.78 9.63
CA LYS A 637 27.88 4.88 8.56
C LYS A 637 27.01 4.99 7.30
N LEU A 638 25.74 5.41 7.44
CA LEU A 638 24.81 5.65 6.33
C LEU A 638 24.97 7.05 5.70
N GLY A 639 26.01 7.80 6.06
CA GLY A 639 26.31 9.13 5.51
C GLY A 639 25.37 10.24 5.98
N VAL A 640 24.69 10.05 7.11
CA VAL A 640 23.86 11.08 7.74
C VAL A 640 24.75 11.95 8.60
N LYS A 641 24.77 13.26 8.33
CA LYS A 641 25.38 14.23 9.25
C LYS A 641 24.47 14.47 10.43
N MET A 642 24.92 14.07 11.60
CA MET A 642 24.25 14.42 12.85
C MET A 642 24.62 15.85 13.23
N LYS A 643 23.62 16.67 13.61
CA LYS A 643 23.90 17.99 14.15
C LYS A 643 24.67 17.81 15.46
N ASN A 644 25.86 18.42 15.56
CA ASN A 644 26.57 18.47 16.85
C ASN A 644 25.65 19.19 17.85
N ARG A 645 25.41 18.55 18.96
CA ARG A 645 24.63 19.09 20.08
C ARG A 645 25.46 20.06 20.90
#